data_fe599b81f49a068017d190780760b7ec
#
_entry.id   fe599b81f49a068017d190780760b7ec
#
_cell.length_a   1.000
_cell.length_b   1.000
_cell.length_c   1.000
_cell.angle_alpha   90.00
_cell.angle_beta   90.00
_cell.angle_gamma   90.00
#
_symmetry.space_group_name_H-M   'P 1'
#
loop_
_entity.id
_entity.type
_entity.pdbx_description
1 polymer ?
#
loop_
_entity_poly.entity_id
_entity_poly.type
_entity_poly.pdbx_seq_one_letter_code
_entity_poly.pdbx_strand_id
1 'polypeptide(L)'
;MRTGGLRAAFLLANRAPGGREDRGHVLILKAIRDFRRDFFVSRRSLICAPSMIERFLKKIFGSRNDRLIKQYGKTVRTINDLEPQMQALSDADLQSQTARFRERLAAGTTLDALLPEAFATVREASRRVMGMRHFDVQLIGGMVLHDGRIAEMRTGEGKTLTATLAVYLNALAGKGVHVVTVNDYLAARDAEWMGTLYNWLGLSTGVIVSQQDAETKQAAYAADITYGTNNEFGFDYLRDNMEFRVDQRRQRGLAYAIVDEVDSILIDEARTPLIISGAADGNTELYQRINALVPNLVRQQQEDGDGDYSVDEKQHQVLLTESGHQKVEELLTGAGLLPEGASLYDPHHISLVHHFYAGLKAHALYHRDQQYVVQDGEVIIVDEFTGRLMAGRRWSEGLHQAVEAKEGVAIQRENQTLASITFQNYFRMYGKLSGMTGTADTEAYEFQQIYGLETVIIPTHRSMVRKDALDQVYKTAAAKYRAVINDIRGCHERGQPVLVGTTSIETNELLSGLLRKENLPHQVLNAKQHASEAQVIAEAGRPGVITIATNMAGRGTDIVLGGNPKAEITAIENDETLSDSDKRERISAIDADWQTRHDAVLAAGGLHIIGTERHESRRVDNQLRGRAGRQGDPGSSRFYLSLEDPLLRIFAADRVAAIMDRLSIPEDEAIEHPWVTRSIENAQRKVEARNFDIRKHLLEFDDVANDQRRVIYQQRNEIMEADDLRDMVSGLRRSVTETLVGQHMPHGSVEEQWDLAALEGAISLQFGIELPVQDWLRAEPELDDSGVVQRIAEAADSAYAEKIAPVDPESIRDFERSIMLQTIDTRWREHLAAMDYLRQGIHLRGYAQQNPKQEYKREAFELFGDLLDAVKAEVSQALMLFRVRPAEVEAEEPTAAAPASQTGAPADGAVLPKVSRNDPCPCGSGKKYKQCHGQLS
;
A
#
# COMPACT_ATOMS: atom_id res chain seq x y z
N MET A 1 4.31 -36.80 10.38
CA MET A 1 3.95 -38.20 9.93
C MET A 1 2.47 -38.46 10.14
N ARG A 2 1.53 -37.76 9.50
CA ARG A 2 0.07 -38.04 9.52
C ARG A 2 -0.69 -37.57 8.28
N THR A 3 0.01 -37.34 7.18
CA THR A 3 -0.60 -36.99 5.87
C THR A 3 -0.49 -38.12 4.83
N GLY A 4 0.14 -39.24 5.15
CA GLY A 4 0.27 -40.39 4.25
C GLY A 4 -0.96 -41.31 4.20
N GLY A 5 -1.84 -41.28 5.21
CA GLY A 5 -2.98 -42.19 5.32
C GLY A 5 -4.19 -41.86 4.43
N LEU A 6 -4.37 -40.58 4.08
CA LEU A 6 -5.54 -40.14 3.28
C LEU A 6 -5.33 -40.28 1.76
N ARG A 7 -4.10 -40.30 1.28
CA ARG A 7 -3.81 -40.55 -0.15
C ARG A 7 -3.91 -42.00 -0.56
N ALA A 8 -3.67 -42.93 0.39
CA ALA A 8 -3.81 -44.39 0.15
C ALA A 8 -5.28 -44.84 0.08
N ALA A 9 -6.18 -44.19 0.81
CA ALA A 9 -7.62 -44.51 0.79
C ALA A 9 -8.33 -44.03 -0.48
N PHE A 10 -7.80 -42.99 -1.16
CA PHE A 10 -8.39 -42.41 -2.40
C PHE A 10 -7.96 -43.19 -3.67
N LEU A 11 -6.82 -43.90 -3.61
CA LEU A 11 -6.29 -44.68 -4.74
C LEU A 11 -6.81 -46.15 -4.79
N LEU A 12 -7.42 -46.64 -3.71
CA LEU A 12 -8.01 -47.98 -3.66
C LEU A 12 -9.51 -48.03 -4.02
N ALA A 13 -10.17 -46.87 -4.15
CA ALA A 13 -11.60 -46.80 -4.50
C ALA A 13 -11.89 -46.88 -6.02
N ASN A 14 -10.87 -46.82 -6.89
CA ASN A 14 -11.04 -46.77 -8.34
C ASN A 14 -10.60 -48.02 -9.14
N ARG A 15 -10.51 -49.20 -8.49
CA ARG A 15 -10.26 -50.46 -9.24
C ARG A 15 -11.08 -51.62 -8.63
N ALA A 16 -12.34 -51.79 -9.06
CA ALA A 16 -12.94 -53.12 -9.32
C ALA A 16 -14.35 -52.96 -9.93
N PRO A 17 -14.65 -53.57 -11.05
CA PRO A 17 -15.99 -53.68 -11.58
C PRO A 17 -16.65 -54.96 -11.05
N GLY A 18 -17.90 -54.87 -10.56
CA GLY A 18 -18.71 -56.07 -10.30
C GLY A 18 -19.43 -56.08 -8.95
N GLY A 19 -20.64 -55.64 -8.98
CA GLY A 19 -21.86 -55.95 -8.20
C GLY A 19 -21.75 -56.58 -6.81
N ARG A 20 -22.11 -55.74 -5.80
CA ARG A 20 -23.02 -56.05 -4.67
C ARG A 20 -23.20 -54.74 -3.86
N GLU A 21 -24.43 -54.31 -3.84
CA GLU A 21 -24.88 -53.12 -3.08
C GLU A 21 -24.86 -53.34 -1.57
N ASP A 22 -24.57 -52.22 -0.87
CA ASP A 22 -25.32 -51.79 0.30
C ASP A 22 -24.94 -52.39 1.67
N ARG A 23 -23.67 -52.26 2.09
CA ARG A 23 -23.35 -52.13 3.54
C ARG A 23 -22.09 -51.29 3.83
N GLY A 24 -21.26 -51.02 2.82
CA GLY A 24 -20.03 -50.23 2.98
C GLY A 24 -20.27 -48.70 3.06
N HIS A 25 -21.21 -48.19 2.27
CA HIS A 25 -21.52 -46.77 2.22
C HIS A 25 -22.18 -46.20 3.49
N VAL A 26 -23.01 -46.99 4.14
CA VAL A 26 -23.68 -46.60 5.41
C VAL A 26 -22.69 -46.53 6.57
N LEU A 27 -21.69 -47.40 6.59
CA LEU A 27 -20.64 -47.38 7.63
C LEU A 27 -19.67 -46.19 7.46
N ILE A 28 -19.29 -45.85 6.22
CA ILE A 28 -18.42 -44.71 5.94
C ILE A 28 -19.14 -43.38 6.21
N LEU A 29 -20.40 -43.25 5.82
CA LEU A 29 -21.21 -42.03 6.13
C LEU A 29 -21.48 -41.90 7.63
N LYS A 30 -21.63 -43.03 8.35
CA LYS A 30 -21.80 -43.03 9.81
C LYS A 30 -20.49 -42.61 10.51
N ALA A 31 -19.34 -43.17 10.07
CA ALA A 31 -18.02 -42.77 10.57
C ALA A 31 -17.68 -41.29 10.29
N ILE A 32 -18.04 -40.77 9.12
CA ILE A 32 -17.87 -39.33 8.79
C ILE A 32 -18.84 -38.46 9.61
N ARG A 33 -20.05 -38.93 9.87
CA ARG A 33 -21.03 -38.21 10.69
C ARG A 33 -20.65 -38.18 12.17
N ASP A 34 -20.13 -39.30 12.70
CA ASP A 34 -19.67 -39.42 14.10
C ASP A 34 -18.35 -38.63 14.28
N PHE A 35 -17.42 -38.66 13.31
CA PHE A 35 -16.21 -37.83 13.30
C PHE A 35 -16.53 -36.32 13.23
N ARG A 36 -17.57 -35.92 12.46
CA ARG A 36 -18.05 -34.52 12.45
C ARG A 36 -18.70 -34.12 13.79
N ARG A 37 -19.44 -35.04 14.42
CA ARG A 37 -20.12 -34.77 15.69
C ARG A 37 -19.13 -34.62 16.84
N ASP A 38 -18.11 -35.46 16.91
CA ASP A 38 -17.04 -35.39 17.92
C ASP A 38 -16.10 -34.20 17.67
N PHE A 39 -15.85 -33.82 16.39
CA PHE A 39 -15.04 -32.65 16.03
C PHE A 39 -15.76 -31.31 16.32
N PHE A 40 -17.08 -31.23 16.18
CA PHE A 40 -17.86 -30.03 16.49
C PHE A 40 -18.18 -29.85 17.98
N VAL A 41 -18.34 -30.95 18.73
CA VAL A 41 -18.55 -30.90 20.19
C VAL A 41 -17.25 -30.57 20.92
N SER A 42 -16.10 -31.02 20.42
CA SER A 42 -14.76 -30.69 20.99
C SER A 42 -14.31 -29.24 20.76
N ARG A 43 -14.85 -28.53 19.75
CA ARG A 43 -14.50 -27.11 19.50
C ARG A 43 -15.26 -26.08 20.34
N ARG A 44 -16.35 -26.42 20.98
CA ARG A 44 -17.13 -25.49 21.82
C ARG A 44 -16.67 -25.38 23.28
N SER A 45 -15.74 -26.21 23.73
CA SER A 45 -15.24 -26.22 25.13
C SER A 45 -13.75 -25.92 25.31
N LEU A 46 -13.01 -25.48 24.25
CA LEU A 46 -11.57 -25.20 24.30
C LEU A 46 -11.19 -23.71 24.04
N ILE A 47 -12.09 -22.79 24.34
CA ILE A 47 -11.73 -21.39 24.53
C ILE A 47 -11.87 -21.06 26.01
N CYS A 48 -11.03 -21.69 26.85
CA CYS A 48 -10.81 -21.27 28.21
C CYS A 48 -9.43 -21.73 28.66
N ALA A 49 -8.57 -20.75 28.98
CA ALA A 49 -7.31 -20.80 29.71
C ALA A 49 -6.29 -21.90 29.29
N PRO A 50 -5.03 -21.60 29.08
CA PRO A 50 -4.01 -22.62 28.83
C PRO A 50 -4.03 -23.63 29.98
N SER A 51 -4.16 -24.92 29.64
CA SER A 51 -4.24 -26.00 30.61
C SER A 51 -3.02 -25.93 31.54
N MET A 52 -3.17 -26.34 32.80
CA MET A 52 -2.04 -26.40 33.75
C MET A 52 -0.84 -27.17 33.14
N ILE A 53 -1.13 -28.16 32.30
CA ILE A 53 -0.15 -28.95 31.54
C ILE A 53 0.62 -28.11 30.55
N GLU A 54 -0.04 -27.23 29.78
CA GLU A 54 0.63 -26.27 28.86
C GLU A 54 1.54 -25.28 29.60
N ARG A 55 1.09 -24.77 30.75
CA ARG A 55 1.91 -23.88 31.60
C ARG A 55 3.12 -24.63 32.18
N PHE A 56 2.94 -25.88 32.54
CA PHE A 56 4.01 -26.75 33.10
C PHE A 56 5.01 -27.13 32.00
N LEU A 57 4.54 -27.49 30.80
CA LEU A 57 5.39 -27.76 29.64
C LEU A 57 6.15 -26.54 29.17
N LYS A 58 5.52 -25.35 29.14
CA LYS A 58 6.21 -24.07 28.85
C LYS A 58 7.29 -23.73 29.87
N LYS A 59 7.10 -24.07 31.16
CA LYS A 59 8.13 -23.86 32.19
C LYS A 59 9.34 -24.80 32.01
N ILE A 60 9.16 -26.03 31.52
CA ILE A 60 10.23 -27.04 31.36
C ILE A 60 10.93 -26.88 30.01
N PHE A 61 10.20 -26.69 28.90
CA PHE A 61 10.72 -26.70 27.55
C PHE A 61 10.90 -25.30 26.95
N GLY A 62 10.48 -24.23 27.65
CA GLY A 62 10.45 -22.86 27.11
C GLY A 62 9.41 -22.68 25.98
N SER A 63 9.12 -21.45 25.63
CA SER A 63 8.34 -21.10 24.44
C SER A 63 9.14 -21.39 23.16
N ARG A 64 8.48 -21.37 21.98
CA ARG A 64 9.18 -21.41 20.69
C ARG A 64 10.18 -20.26 20.58
N ASN A 65 9.80 -19.06 21.00
CA ASN A 65 10.65 -17.88 21.05
C ASN A 65 11.91 -18.13 21.92
N ASP A 66 11.79 -18.69 23.11
CA ASP A 66 12.94 -18.96 23.99
C ASP A 66 13.94 -19.93 23.34
N ARG A 67 13.44 -20.91 22.60
CA ARG A 67 14.29 -21.87 21.89
C ARG A 67 15.04 -21.22 20.74
N LEU A 68 14.37 -20.33 19.95
CA LEU A 68 15.01 -19.55 18.88
C LEU A 68 16.10 -18.64 19.45
N ILE A 69 15.79 -17.88 20.50
CA ILE A 69 16.78 -17.02 21.18
C ILE A 69 17.99 -17.81 21.67
N LYS A 70 17.79 -19.00 22.25
CA LYS A 70 18.88 -19.89 22.67
C LYS A 70 19.71 -20.39 21.48
N GLN A 71 19.07 -20.66 20.32
CA GLN A 71 19.78 -21.06 19.11
C GLN A 71 20.66 -19.93 18.61
N TYR A 72 20.12 -18.71 18.44
CA TYR A 72 20.89 -17.52 18.06
C TYR A 72 22.03 -17.22 19.04
N GLY A 73 21.81 -17.41 20.33
CA GLY A 73 22.83 -17.23 21.36
C GLY A 73 24.07 -18.12 21.18
N LYS A 74 23.98 -19.22 20.44
CA LYS A 74 25.19 -20.02 20.08
C LYS A 74 26.04 -19.29 19.03
N THR A 75 25.38 -18.76 18.00
CA THR A 75 26.05 -17.98 16.95
C THR A 75 26.63 -16.67 17.51
N VAL A 76 25.91 -16.01 18.45
CA VAL A 76 26.44 -14.83 19.16
C VAL A 76 27.79 -15.14 19.83
N ARG A 77 27.92 -16.32 20.47
CA ARG A 77 29.22 -16.72 21.08
C ARG A 77 30.33 -16.83 20.04
N THR A 78 30.04 -17.47 18.89
CA THR A 78 31.01 -17.56 17.79
C THR A 78 31.42 -16.18 17.29
N ILE A 79 30.48 -15.22 17.17
CA ILE A 79 30.77 -13.84 16.78
C ILE A 79 31.66 -13.16 17.84
N ASN A 80 31.38 -13.37 19.13
CA ASN A 80 32.16 -12.83 20.23
C ASN A 80 33.59 -13.43 20.24
N ASP A 81 33.75 -14.72 19.93
CA ASP A 81 35.04 -15.38 19.83
C ASP A 81 35.91 -14.83 18.67
N LEU A 82 35.26 -14.33 17.59
CA LEU A 82 35.93 -13.68 16.45
C LEU A 82 36.29 -12.22 16.71
N GLU A 83 35.72 -11.56 17.69
CA GLU A 83 35.92 -10.11 17.95
C GLU A 83 37.39 -9.72 18.16
N PRO A 84 38.21 -10.46 18.96
CA PRO A 84 39.64 -10.11 19.10
C PRO A 84 40.43 -10.18 17.79
N GLN A 85 40.04 -11.09 16.87
CA GLN A 85 40.71 -11.20 15.57
C GLN A 85 40.37 -9.99 14.69
N MET A 86 39.10 -9.54 14.70
CA MET A 86 38.66 -8.35 13.94
C MET A 86 39.31 -7.07 14.50
N GLN A 87 39.45 -6.96 15.82
CA GLN A 87 40.09 -5.83 16.47
C GLN A 87 41.59 -5.72 16.12
N ALA A 88 42.24 -6.85 15.84
CA ALA A 88 43.68 -6.89 15.47
C ALA A 88 43.93 -6.51 14.00
N LEU A 89 42.89 -6.46 13.15
CA LEU A 89 43.04 -6.07 11.75
C LEU A 89 43.31 -4.56 11.63
N SER A 90 44.13 -4.16 10.66
CA SER A 90 44.21 -2.76 10.22
C SER A 90 42.90 -2.32 9.55
N ASP A 91 42.65 -1.01 9.40
CA ASP A 91 41.44 -0.48 8.71
C ASP A 91 41.36 -1.00 7.27
N ALA A 92 42.48 -1.03 6.55
CA ALA A 92 42.54 -1.54 5.18
C ALA A 92 42.23 -3.06 5.12
N ASP A 93 42.71 -3.86 6.09
CA ASP A 93 42.40 -5.29 6.14
C ASP A 93 40.94 -5.55 6.48
N LEU A 94 40.36 -4.74 7.37
CA LEU A 94 38.95 -4.85 7.74
C LEU A 94 38.05 -4.45 6.57
N GLN A 95 38.35 -3.37 5.84
CA GLN A 95 37.66 -2.97 4.61
C GLN A 95 37.73 -4.04 3.52
N SER A 96 38.91 -4.71 3.36
CA SER A 96 39.11 -5.77 2.37
C SER A 96 38.25 -7.01 2.61
N GLN A 97 37.67 -7.18 3.82
CA GLN A 97 36.80 -8.34 4.10
C GLN A 97 35.57 -8.39 3.17
N THR A 98 35.03 -7.24 2.78
CA THR A 98 33.87 -7.19 1.83
C THR A 98 34.20 -7.86 0.50
N ALA A 99 35.38 -7.56 -0.10
CA ALA A 99 35.82 -8.21 -1.33
C ALA A 99 36.02 -9.73 -1.14
N ARG A 100 36.68 -10.12 -0.03
CA ARG A 100 36.88 -11.55 0.29
C ARG A 100 35.56 -12.31 0.48
N PHE A 101 34.60 -11.70 1.11
CA PHE A 101 33.26 -12.32 1.24
C PHE A 101 32.55 -12.48 -0.10
N ARG A 102 32.62 -11.46 -0.98
CA ARG A 102 32.08 -11.55 -2.34
C ARG A 102 32.77 -12.66 -3.17
N GLU A 103 34.08 -12.81 -3.07
CA GLU A 103 34.85 -13.90 -3.71
C GLU A 103 34.36 -15.28 -3.20
N ARG A 104 34.21 -15.44 -1.89
CA ARG A 104 33.74 -16.70 -1.29
C ARG A 104 32.29 -17.01 -1.68
N LEU A 105 31.43 -16.02 -1.82
CA LEU A 105 30.07 -16.18 -2.35
C LEU A 105 30.10 -16.64 -3.81
N ALA A 106 30.94 -16.03 -4.65
CA ALA A 106 31.14 -16.45 -6.04
C ALA A 106 31.68 -17.88 -6.14
N ALA A 107 32.48 -18.34 -5.16
CA ALA A 107 32.98 -19.70 -5.04
C ALA A 107 31.93 -20.69 -4.46
N GLY A 108 30.69 -20.25 -4.19
CA GLY A 108 29.56 -21.09 -3.75
C GLY A 108 29.36 -21.19 -2.22
N THR A 109 30.05 -20.38 -1.40
CA THR A 109 29.76 -20.29 0.04
C THR A 109 28.40 -19.60 0.23
N THR A 110 27.59 -20.07 1.17
CA THR A 110 26.28 -19.47 1.46
C THR A 110 26.40 -18.23 2.38
N LEU A 111 25.42 -17.32 2.34
CA LEU A 111 25.34 -16.18 3.26
C LEU A 111 25.30 -16.61 4.73
N ASP A 112 24.59 -17.70 5.05
CA ASP A 112 24.53 -18.25 6.40
C ASP A 112 25.90 -18.69 6.93
N ALA A 113 26.75 -19.26 6.07
CA ALA A 113 28.09 -19.67 6.43
C ALA A 113 29.01 -18.46 6.68
N LEU A 114 28.77 -17.33 6.00
CA LEU A 114 29.54 -16.08 6.16
C LEU A 114 29.05 -15.25 7.35
N LEU A 115 27.83 -15.47 7.83
CA LEU A 115 27.14 -14.62 8.83
C LEU A 115 28.00 -14.33 10.06
N PRO A 116 28.68 -15.30 10.75
CA PRO A 116 29.45 -14.98 11.94
C PRO A 116 30.60 -14.00 11.67
N GLU A 117 31.36 -14.22 10.59
CA GLU A 117 32.51 -13.39 10.20
C GLU A 117 32.05 -12.00 9.73
N ALA A 118 30.96 -11.94 8.92
CA ALA A 118 30.40 -10.70 8.43
C ALA A 118 29.86 -9.82 9.58
N PHE A 119 29.15 -10.42 10.55
CA PHE A 119 28.64 -9.70 11.72
C PHE A 119 29.76 -9.19 12.63
N ALA A 120 30.82 -9.99 12.82
CA ALA A 120 32.01 -9.56 13.56
C ALA A 120 32.69 -8.37 12.86
N THR A 121 32.78 -8.40 11.52
CA THR A 121 33.33 -7.31 10.69
C THR A 121 32.52 -6.02 10.85
N VAL A 122 31.18 -6.09 10.70
CA VAL A 122 30.30 -4.92 10.84
C VAL A 122 30.34 -4.36 12.27
N ARG A 123 30.39 -5.22 13.28
CA ARG A 123 30.49 -4.82 14.69
C ARG A 123 31.76 -4.00 14.99
N GLU A 124 32.89 -4.45 14.48
CA GLU A 124 34.15 -3.76 14.66
C GLU A 124 34.22 -2.47 13.82
N ALA A 125 33.75 -2.50 12.57
CA ALA A 125 33.66 -1.32 11.73
C ALA A 125 32.77 -0.24 12.37
N SER A 126 31.61 -0.62 12.88
CA SER A 126 30.69 0.29 13.59
C SER A 126 31.31 0.91 14.83
N ARG A 127 32.11 0.13 15.57
CA ARG A 127 32.88 0.64 16.72
C ARG A 127 33.91 1.69 16.32
N ARG A 128 34.65 1.47 15.20
CA ARG A 128 35.68 2.40 14.73
C ARG A 128 35.09 3.66 14.11
N VAL A 129 34.07 3.51 13.24
CA VAL A 129 33.53 4.62 12.42
C VAL A 129 32.50 5.45 13.18
N MET A 130 31.66 4.80 13.97
CA MET A 130 30.49 5.44 14.63
C MET A 130 30.64 5.51 16.16
N GLY A 131 31.70 4.91 16.75
CA GLY A 131 31.84 4.78 18.20
C GLY A 131 30.83 3.82 18.84
N MET A 132 30.03 3.08 18.05
CA MET A 132 28.93 2.25 18.52
C MET A 132 29.22 0.76 18.30
N ARG A 133 29.36 0.02 19.40
CA ARG A 133 29.53 -1.44 19.36
C ARG A 133 28.16 -2.11 19.51
N HIS A 134 27.78 -2.99 18.58
CA HIS A 134 26.54 -3.75 18.69
C HIS A 134 26.49 -4.63 19.93
N PHE A 135 25.37 -4.59 20.66
CA PHE A 135 25.08 -5.48 21.78
C PHE A 135 24.70 -6.89 21.31
N ASP A 136 24.84 -7.89 22.17
CA ASP A 136 24.50 -9.28 21.84
C ASP A 136 23.02 -9.44 21.43
N VAL A 137 22.10 -8.67 22.03
CA VAL A 137 20.68 -8.65 21.65
C VAL A 137 20.46 -8.07 20.25
N GLN A 138 21.30 -7.11 19.83
CA GLN A 138 21.27 -6.56 18.48
C GLN A 138 21.82 -7.54 17.44
N LEU A 139 22.86 -8.35 17.77
CA LEU A 139 23.29 -9.45 16.91
C LEU A 139 22.16 -10.46 16.68
N ILE A 140 21.38 -10.80 17.74
CA ILE A 140 20.19 -11.64 17.61
C ILE A 140 19.17 -10.98 16.67
N GLY A 141 18.91 -9.68 16.81
CA GLY A 141 18.03 -8.91 15.94
C GLY A 141 18.44 -8.99 14.47
N GLY A 142 19.73 -8.78 14.18
CA GLY A 142 20.29 -8.91 12.84
C GLY A 142 20.10 -10.31 12.24
N MET A 143 20.28 -11.38 13.04
CA MET A 143 20.05 -12.76 12.59
C MET A 143 18.57 -13.01 12.30
N VAL A 144 17.65 -12.51 13.13
CA VAL A 144 16.20 -12.61 12.91
C VAL A 144 15.79 -11.93 11.61
N LEU A 145 16.34 -10.73 11.32
CA LEU A 145 16.12 -10.02 10.05
C LEU A 145 16.69 -10.80 8.87
N HIS A 146 17.91 -11.36 9.00
CA HIS A 146 18.48 -12.18 7.94
C HIS A 146 17.66 -13.43 7.64
N ASP A 147 17.04 -14.03 8.62
CA ASP A 147 16.15 -15.21 8.46
C ASP A 147 14.78 -14.87 7.82
N GLY A 148 14.52 -13.63 7.44
CA GLY A 148 13.22 -13.22 6.85
C GLY A 148 12.09 -13.22 7.88
N ARG A 149 12.34 -12.69 9.08
CA ARG A 149 11.37 -12.64 10.20
C ARG A 149 11.24 -11.21 10.73
N ILE A 150 10.27 -11.01 11.62
CA ILE A 150 10.09 -9.75 12.32
C ILE A 150 10.88 -9.78 13.63
N ALA A 151 11.83 -8.84 13.77
CA ALA A 151 12.55 -8.58 15.00
C ALA A 151 11.74 -7.60 15.87
N GLU A 152 11.04 -8.11 16.89
CA GLU A 152 10.44 -7.24 17.88
C GLU A 152 11.47 -6.83 18.91
N MET A 153 11.97 -5.59 18.76
CA MET A 153 12.88 -4.94 19.68
C MET A 153 12.23 -3.68 20.25
N ARG A 154 12.20 -3.55 21.56
CA ARG A 154 11.57 -2.39 22.21
C ARG A 154 12.14 -1.08 21.68
N THR A 155 11.33 -0.04 21.69
CA THR A 155 11.76 1.30 21.29
C THR A 155 12.97 1.74 22.12
N GLY A 156 13.99 2.32 21.47
CA GLY A 156 15.23 2.72 22.12
C GLY A 156 16.31 1.64 22.19
N GLU A 157 16.07 0.39 21.76
CA GLU A 157 17.10 -0.69 21.72
C GLU A 157 18.02 -0.63 20.49
N GLY A 158 17.95 0.43 19.67
CA GLY A 158 18.85 0.63 18.53
C GLY A 158 18.53 -0.23 17.31
N LYS A 159 17.24 -0.29 16.90
CA LYS A 159 16.80 -1.04 15.71
C LYS A 159 17.53 -0.63 14.43
N THR A 160 17.72 0.67 14.20
CA THR A 160 18.42 1.20 13.02
C THR A 160 19.84 0.64 12.91
N LEU A 161 20.57 0.63 14.03
CA LEU A 161 21.92 0.04 14.09
C LEU A 161 21.89 -1.50 13.92
N THR A 162 20.88 -2.17 14.48
CA THR A 162 20.67 -3.62 14.33
C THR A 162 20.47 -4.03 12.87
N ALA A 163 19.73 -3.25 12.11
CA ALA A 163 19.48 -3.52 10.69
C ALA A 163 20.77 -3.57 9.87
N THR A 164 21.83 -2.80 10.25
CA THR A 164 23.08 -2.75 9.50
C THR A 164 23.73 -4.11 9.32
N LEU A 165 23.59 -5.01 10.29
CA LEU A 165 24.11 -6.37 10.26
C LEU A 165 23.50 -7.21 9.12
N ALA A 166 22.17 -7.23 9.04
CA ALA A 166 21.43 -7.98 8.02
C ALA A 166 21.55 -7.30 6.64
N VAL A 167 21.52 -5.96 6.60
CA VAL A 167 21.69 -5.18 5.36
C VAL A 167 23.05 -5.49 4.74
N TYR A 168 24.15 -5.35 5.50
CA TYR A 168 25.49 -5.63 5.01
C TYR A 168 25.62 -7.05 4.45
N LEU A 169 25.21 -8.06 5.24
CA LEU A 169 25.33 -9.46 4.82
C LEU A 169 24.59 -9.75 3.52
N ASN A 170 23.37 -9.24 3.37
CA ASN A 170 22.56 -9.51 2.17
C ASN A 170 23.01 -8.65 0.97
N ALA A 171 23.56 -7.46 1.18
CA ALA A 171 24.14 -6.61 0.13
C ALA A 171 25.35 -7.24 -0.54
N LEU A 172 26.10 -8.12 0.14
CA LEU A 172 27.22 -8.88 -0.45
C LEU A 172 26.82 -9.66 -1.71
N ALA A 173 25.55 -10.07 -1.82
CA ALA A 173 25.03 -10.79 -2.98
C ALA A 173 24.90 -9.93 -4.25
N GLY A 174 25.04 -8.61 -4.17
CA GLY A 174 24.96 -7.67 -5.31
C GLY A 174 23.58 -7.51 -5.95
N LYS A 175 22.54 -8.02 -5.32
CA LYS A 175 21.15 -7.99 -5.85
C LYS A 175 20.34 -6.77 -5.40
N GLY A 176 20.91 -5.89 -4.58
CA GLY A 176 20.22 -4.77 -3.95
C GLY A 176 19.46 -5.16 -2.68
N VAL A 177 19.55 -4.30 -1.67
CA VAL A 177 18.79 -4.40 -0.41
C VAL A 177 18.01 -3.11 -0.23
N HIS A 178 16.68 -3.23 -0.05
CA HIS A 178 15.80 -2.10 0.21
C HIS A 178 15.56 -1.98 1.72
N VAL A 179 15.77 -0.78 2.27
CA VAL A 179 15.42 -0.44 3.66
C VAL A 179 14.26 0.54 3.63
N VAL A 180 13.10 0.06 4.06
CA VAL A 180 11.83 0.78 3.93
C VAL A 180 11.50 1.50 5.22
N THR A 181 11.23 2.80 5.15
CA THR A 181 10.87 3.67 6.28
C THR A 181 9.49 4.31 6.08
N VAL A 182 8.95 4.97 7.10
CA VAL A 182 7.60 5.55 7.07
C VAL A 182 7.53 6.96 6.46
N ASN A 183 8.66 7.67 6.32
CA ASN A 183 8.69 9.01 5.71
C ASN A 183 10.07 9.36 5.13
N ASP A 184 10.11 10.39 4.26
CA ASP A 184 11.30 10.84 3.55
C ASP A 184 12.41 11.34 4.49
N TYR A 185 12.03 12.00 5.60
CA TYR A 185 13.00 12.48 6.59
C TYR A 185 13.80 11.33 7.22
N LEU A 186 13.11 10.26 7.64
CA LEU A 186 13.79 9.08 8.21
C LEU A 186 14.61 8.35 7.15
N ALA A 187 14.12 8.24 5.91
CA ALA A 187 14.86 7.62 4.83
C ALA A 187 16.19 8.34 4.57
N ALA A 188 16.17 9.67 4.45
CA ALA A 188 17.37 10.48 4.24
C ALA A 188 18.32 10.42 5.45
N ARG A 189 17.81 10.64 6.67
CA ARG A 189 18.59 10.61 7.91
C ARG A 189 19.30 9.28 8.13
N ASP A 190 18.57 8.17 7.98
CA ASP A 190 19.11 6.85 8.26
C ASP A 190 20.06 6.38 7.15
N ALA A 191 19.82 6.78 5.89
CA ALA A 191 20.75 6.57 4.78
C ALA A 191 22.07 7.32 4.99
N GLU A 192 22.02 8.58 5.39
CA GLU A 192 23.21 9.39 5.68
C GLU A 192 23.99 8.79 6.86
N TRP A 193 23.31 8.53 7.97
CA TRP A 193 23.95 8.06 9.20
C TRP A 193 24.50 6.64 9.06
N MET A 194 23.74 5.67 8.59
CA MET A 194 24.23 4.28 8.41
C MET A 194 25.10 4.15 7.16
N GLY A 195 24.93 5.01 6.17
CA GLY A 195 25.74 5.10 4.97
C GLY A 195 27.22 5.33 5.27
N THR A 196 27.56 6.05 6.34
CA THR A 196 28.96 6.22 6.78
C THR A 196 29.63 4.87 7.05
N LEU A 197 28.91 3.92 7.68
CA LEU A 197 29.40 2.57 7.95
C LEU A 197 29.49 1.73 6.66
N TYR A 198 28.45 1.75 5.82
CA TYR A 198 28.40 0.96 4.59
C TYR A 198 29.48 1.41 3.59
N ASN A 199 29.59 2.72 3.38
CA ASN A 199 30.60 3.30 2.47
C ASN A 199 32.02 2.99 2.95
N TRP A 200 32.25 3.06 4.26
CA TRP A 200 33.56 2.69 4.83
C TRP A 200 33.89 1.21 4.58
N LEU A 201 32.90 0.32 4.58
CA LEU A 201 33.04 -1.09 4.24
C LEU A 201 33.01 -1.37 2.72
N GLY A 202 32.96 -0.35 1.87
CA GLY A 202 32.98 -0.47 0.41
C GLY A 202 31.66 -0.87 -0.25
N LEU A 203 30.52 -0.58 0.40
CA LEU A 203 29.17 -0.74 -0.17
C LEU A 203 28.58 0.64 -0.49
N SER A 204 27.89 0.75 -1.64
CA SER A 204 27.20 1.98 -2.04
C SER A 204 25.81 2.10 -1.40
N THR A 205 25.43 3.34 -1.05
CA THR A 205 24.11 3.64 -0.45
C THR A 205 23.41 4.71 -1.27
N GLY A 206 22.16 4.44 -1.63
CA GLY A 206 21.25 5.39 -2.30
C GLY A 206 20.03 5.70 -1.42
N VAL A 207 19.38 6.83 -1.70
CA VAL A 207 18.14 7.23 -1.03
C VAL A 207 17.09 7.67 -2.05
N ILE A 208 15.84 7.25 -1.83
CA ILE A 208 14.68 7.61 -2.62
C ILE A 208 13.74 8.42 -1.76
N VAL A 209 13.45 9.63 -2.21
CA VAL A 209 12.46 10.53 -1.59
C VAL A 209 11.49 11.06 -2.65
N SER A 210 10.39 11.64 -2.20
CA SER A 210 9.38 12.22 -3.09
C SER A 210 9.96 13.33 -3.97
N GLN A 211 9.38 13.49 -5.18
CA GLN A 211 9.75 14.53 -6.15
C GLN A 211 11.17 14.45 -6.74
N GLN A 212 11.92 13.36 -6.55
CA GLN A 212 13.17 13.13 -7.27
C GLN A 212 12.91 12.79 -8.75
N ASP A 213 13.82 13.23 -9.62
CA ASP A 213 13.84 12.86 -11.03
C ASP A 213 14.17 11.37 -11.26
N ALA A 214 13.90 10.88 -12.46
CA ALA A 214 14.04 9.46 -12.80
C ALA A 214 15.51 9.00 -12.77
N GLU A 215 16.45 9.82 -13.22
CA GLU A 215 17.89 9.49 -13.27
C GLU A 215 18.48 9.35 -11.87
N THR A 216 18.14 10.28 -10.97
CA THR A 216 18.54 10.23 -9.55
C THR A 216 18.01 8.98 -8.88
N LYS A 217 16.74 8.64 -9.13
CA LYS A 217 16.15 7.41 -8.59
C LYS A 217 16.82 6.16 -9.15
N GLN A 218 17.06 6.10 -10.46
CA GLN A 218 17.75 4.98 -11.09
C GLN A 218 19.16 4.75 -10.51
N ALA A 219 19.92 5.82 -10.30
CA ALA A 219 21.22 5.76 -9.63
C ALA A 219 21.11 5.26 -8.19
N ALA A 220 20.07 5.70 -7.44
CA ALA A 220 19.83 5.23 -6.08
C ALA A 220 19.46 3.74 -6.01
N TYR A 221 18.65 3.24 -6.96
CA TYR A 221 18.33 1.80 -7.08
C TYR A 221 19.53 0.96 -7.56
N ALA A 222 20.49 1.56 -8.30
CA ALA A 222 21.71 0.88 -8.72
C ALA A 222 22.69 0.65 -7.55
N ALA A 223 22.55 1.36 -6.43
CA ALA A 223 23.37 1.17 -5.23
C ALA A 223 23.16 -0.22 -4.59
N ASP A 224 24.14 -0.69 -3.80
CA ASP A 224 24.04 -1.95 -3.06
C ASP A 224 22.90 -1.93 -2.03
N ILE A 225 22.62 -0.75 -1.46
CA ILE A 225 21.62 -0.51 -0.42
C ILE A 225 20.82 0.72 -0.80
N THR A 226 19.47 0.60 -0.79
CA THR A 226 18.58 1.71 -1.11
C THR A 226 17.60 1.95 0.04
N TYR A 227 17.64 3.15 0.61
CA TYR A 227 16.66 3.63 1.59
C TYR A 227 15.52 4.37 0.90
N GLY A 228 14.30 4.22 1.39
CA GLY A 228 13.16 4.94 0.84
C GLY A 228 11.89 4.71 1.64
N THR A 229 10.80 5.40 1.26
CA THR A 229 9.50 5.18 1.88
C THR A 229 8.74 4.05 1.19
N ASN A 230 7.83 3.40 1.95
CA ASN A 230 6.94 2.39 1.41
C ASN A 230 6.15 2.89 0.18
N ASN A 231 5.72 4.15 0.20
CA ASN A 231 4.98 4.79 -0.89
C ASN A 231 5.85 4.92 -2.15
N GLU A 232 7.08 5.47 -2.02
CA GLU A 232 7.96 5.68 -3.18
C GLU A 232 8.37 4.35 -3.83
N PHE A 233 8.74 3.33 -3.03
CA PHE A 233 9.03 2.00 -3.57
C PHE A 233 7.84 1.40 -4.34
N GLY A 234 6.62 1.53 -3.81
CA GLY A 234 5.43 1.00 -4.45
C GLY A 234 4.99 1.81 -5.68
N PHE A 235 5.06 3.14 -5.63
CA PHE A 235 4.78 3.98 -6.80
C PHE A 235 5.81 3.81 -7.91
N ASP A 236 7.10 3.67 -7.58
CA ASP A 236 8.12 3.42 -8.60
C ASP A 236 7.94 2.05 -9.25
N TYR A 237 7.50 1.02 -8.50
CA TYR A 237 7.10 -0.26 -9.08
C TYR A 237 5.95 -0.11 -10.10
N LEU A 238 4.91 0.67 -9.76
CA LEU A 238 3.81 0.91 -10.68
C LEU A 238 4.27 1.68 -11.92
N ARG A 239 5.09 2.74 -11.75
CA ARG A 239 5.65 3.54 -12.86
C ARG A 239 6.50 2.69 -13.79
N ASP A 240 7.38 1.84 -13.25
CA ASP A 240 8.25 0.96 -14.04
C ASP A 240 7.47 -0.05 -14.90
N ASN A 241 6.28 -0.47 -14.44
CA ASN A 241 5.38 -1.32 -15.22
C ASN A 241 4.48 -0.54 -16.22
N MET A 242 4.62 0.79 -16.29
CA MET A 242 3.98 1.65 -17.29
C MET A 242 4.98 2.19 -18.32
N GLU A 243 6.30 1.98 -18.14
CA GLU A 243 7.34 2.40 -19.09
C GLU A 243 7.32 1.56 -20.37
N PHE A 244 7.72 2.17 -21.49
CA PHE A 244 7.74 1.51 -22.80
C PHE A 244 9.10 0.90 -23.14
N ARG A 245 10.16 1.23 -22.39
CA ARG A 245 11.54 0.77 -22.62
C ARG A 245 12.17 0.30 -21.33
N VAL A 246 12.98 -0.76 -21.43
CA VAL A 246 13.67 -1.37 -20.26
C VAL A 246 14.64 -0.39 -19.59
N ASP A 247 15.32 0.46 -20.38
CA ASP A 247 16.28 1.46 -19.88
C ASP A 247 15.65 2.63 -19.10
N GLN A 248 14.33 2.82 -19.21
CA GLN A 248 13.55 3.81 -18.46
C GLN A 248 13.12 3.33 -17.08
N ARG A 249 13.24 2.04 -16.81
CA ARG A 249 12.91 1.47 -15.50
C ARG A 249 13.91 1.93 -14.43
N ARG A 250 13.38 2.17 -13.23
CA ARG A 250 14.15 2.64 -12.09
C ARG A 250 14.65 1.48 -11.23
N GLN A 251 13.77 0.53 -10.92
CA GLN A 251 14.05 -0.59 -10.02
C GLN A 251 14.79 -1.73 -10.72
N ARG A 252 15.75 -2.38 -10.04
CA ARG A 252 16.47 -3.54 -10.55
C ARG A 252 15.74 -4.86 -10.33
N GLY A 253 15.10 -5.01 -9.16
CA GLY A 253 14.43 -6.22 -8.74
C GLY A 253 14.15 -6.22 -7.24
N LEU A 254 13.29 -7.13 -6.80
CA LEU A 254 12.79 -7.19 -5.42
C LEU A 254 13.45 -8.37 -4.69
N ALA A 255 14.78 -8.27 -4.42
CA ALA A 255 15.55 -9.36 -3.82
C ALA A 255 15.32 -9.46 -2.31
N TYR A 256 15.57 -8.38 -1.56
CA TYR A 256 15.41 -8.34 -0.11
C TYR A 256 14.94 -6.98 0.38
N ALA A 257 13.94 -6.97 1.27
CA ALA A 257 13.51 -5.76 1.97
C ALA A 257 13.52 -5.95 3.48
N ILE A 258 13.96 -4.90 4.18
CA ILE A 258 13.80 -4.71 5.62
C ILE A 258 12.83 -3.56 5.82
N VAL A 259 11.70 -3.81 6.48
CA VAL A 259 10.68 -2.80 6.76
C VAL A 259 10.85 -2.32 8.19
N ASP A 260 11.28 -1.05 8.36
CA ASP A 260 11.30 -0.42 9.69
C ASP A 260 9.90 0.05 10.08
N GLU A 261 9.58 -0.03 11.36
CA GLU A 261 8.22 0.19 11.87
C GLU A 261 7.18 -0.63 11.08
N VAL A 262 7.47 -1.93 10.90
CA VAL A 262 6.71 -2.86 10.06
C VAL A 262 5.21 -2.91 10.37
N ASP A 263 4.82 -2.66 11.60
CA ASP A 263 3.44 -2.59 12.06
C ASP A 263 2.71 -1.33 11.56
N SER A 264 3.40 -0.21 11.35
CA SER A 264 2.80 0.96 10.70
C SER A 264 2.54 0.67 9.22
N ILE A 265 3.56 0.20 8.53
CA ILE A 265 3.53 0.05 7.07
C ILE A 265 2.61 -1.11 6.66
N LEU A 266 2.78 -2.30 7.28
CA LEU A 266 2.05 -3.50 6.85
C LEU A 266 0.69 -3.71 7.51
N ILE A 267 0.34 -2.92 8.55
CA ILE A 267 -0.97 -2.99 9.22
C ILE A 267 -1.76 -1.68 9.07
N ASP A 268 -1.21 -0.52 9.55
CA ASP A 268 -1.98 0.73 9.57
C ASP A 268 -2.19 1.31 8.17
N GLU A 269 -1.12 1.43 7.38
CA GLU A 269 -1.16 2.00 6.04
C GLU A 269 -1.70 1.00 5.00
N ALA A 270 -1.69 -0.30 5.31
CA ALA A 270 -2.18 -1.36 4.43
C ALA A 270 -3.72 -1.46 4.36
N ARG A 271 -4.44 -0.37 4.65
CA ARG A 271 -5.90 -0.23 4.49
C ARG A 271 -6.30 0.30 3.12
N THR A 272 -5.42 1.03 2.47
CA THR A 272 -5.65 1.64 1.15
C THR A 272 -4.59 1.16 0.15
N PRO A 273 -4.97 0.88 -1.11
CA PRO A 273 -4.00 0.56 -2.15
C PRO A 273 -3.23 1.81 -2.60
N LEU A 274 -2.07 1.60 -3.20
CA LEU A 274 -1.39 2.61 -3.99
C LEU A 274 -2.08 2.70 -5.36
N ILE A 275 -2.46 3.89 -5.78
CA ILE A 275 -3.19 4.14 -7.03
C ILE A 275 -2.50 5.26 -7.79
N ILE A 276 -2.17 5.01 -9.06
CA ILE A 276 -1.84 6.04 -10.04
C ILE A 276 -3.11 6.28 -10.86
N SER A 277 -3.62 7.50 -10.83
CA SER A 277 -4.80 7.90 -11.59
C SER A 277 -4.45 8.95 -12.65
N GLY A 278 -5.18 8.94 -13.75
CA GLY A 278 -5.09 9.91 -14.81
C GLY A 278 -6.47 10.29 -15.32
N ALA A 279 -6.56 11.33 -16.17
CA ALA A 279 -7.81 11.74 -16.77
C ALA A 279 -8.35 10.62 -17.68
N ALA A 280 -9.60 10.19 -17.43
CA ALA A 280 -10.29 9.29 -18.33
C ALA A 280 -10.69 10.03 -19.62
N ASP A 281 -10.75 9.30 -20.74
CA ASP A 281 -11.42 9.78 -21.95
C ASP A 281 -12.94 9.71 -21.69
N GLY A 282 -13.44 10.78 -21.03
CA GLY A 282 -14.70 10.71 -20.31
C GLY A 282 -15.93 10.79 -21.17
N ASN A 283 -16.87 9.90 -20.90
CA ASN A 283 -18.24 9.93 -21.41
C ASN A 283 -19.10 10.89 -20.55
N THR A 284 -18.79 12.20 -20.57
CA THR A 284 -19.52 13.24 -19.83
C THR A 284 -21.01 13.29 -20.27
N GLU A 285 -21.29 12.88 -21.52
CA GLU A 285 -22.63 12.79 -22.08
C GLU A 285 -23.49 11.73 -21.36
N LEU A 286 -22.89 10.62 -20.93
CA LEU A 286 -23.59 9.56 -20.20
C LEU A 286 -24.15 10.07 -18.86
N TYR A 287 -23.37 10.87 -18.11
CA TYR A 287 -23.87 11.48 -16.87
C TYR A 287 -25.05 12.40 -17.10
N GLN A 288 -25.05 13.20 -18.17
CA GLN A 288 -26.16 14.09 -18.52
C GLN A 288 -27.43 13.29 -18.89
N ARG A 289 -27.26 12.22 -19.70
CA ARG A 289 -28.39 11.36 -20.11
C ARG A 289 -29.00 10.63 -18.91
N ILE A 290 -28.20 10.07 -18.02
CA ILE A 290 -28.66 9.41 -16.80
C ILE A 290 -29.31 10.40 -15.85
N ASN A 291 -28.72 11.59 -15.65
CA ASN A 291 -29.30 12.63 -14.81
C ASN A 291 -30.74 13.01 -15.22
N ALA A 292 -31.05 12.97 -16.51
CA ALA A 292 -32.39 13.23 -17.00
C ALA A 292 -33.41 12.10 -16.67
N LEU A 293 -32.91 10.88 -16.43
CA LEU A 293 -33.80 9.72 -16.13
C LEU A 293 -34.09 9.58 -14.63
N VAL A 294 -33.17 9.91 -13.75
CA VAL A 294 -33.29 9.74 -12.30
C VAL A 294 -34.54 10.40 -11.69
N PRO A 295 -34.93 11.63 -12.08
CA PRO A 295 -36.15 12.26 -11.51
C PRO A 295 -37.45 11.52 -11.78
N ASN A 296 -37.49 10.53 -12.68
CA ASN A 296 -38.67 9.72 -12.96
C ASN A 296 -38.91 8.62 -11.90
N LEU A 297 -37.95 8.42 -10.98
CA LEU A 297 -38.07 7.46 -9.88
C LEU A 297 -38.71 8.10 -8.65
N VAL A 298 -39.54 7.32 -7.93
CA VAL A 298 -40.24 7.75 -6.72
C VAL A 298 -39.58 7.16 -5.48
N ARG A 299 -39.28 8.04 -4.51
CA ARG A 299 -38.73 7.59 -3.20
C ARG A 299 -39.82 6.91 -2.37
N GLN A 300 -39.50 5.75 -1.81
CA GLN A 300 -40.30 5.05 -0.82
C GLN A 300 -40.39 5.85 0.48
N GLN A 301 -41.58 6.10 1.01
CA GLN A 301 -41.77 6.92 2.21
C GLN A 301 -41.82 6.12 3.51
N GLN A 302 -42.12 4.84 3.45
CA GLN A 302 -42.16 3.91 4.59
C GLN A 302 -41.50 2.59 4.21
N GLU A 303 -40.92 1.92 5.19
CA GLU A 303 -40.34 0.57 5.06
C GLU A 303 -41.47 -0.36 4.56
N ASP A 304 -41.29 -1.07 3.45
CA ASP A 304 -42.29 -1.87 2.71
C ASP A 304 -43.46 -1.10 2.04
N GLY A 305 -43.35 0.21 1.84
CA GLY A 305 -44.34 1.03 1.11
C GLY A 305 -44.13 1.02 -0.42
N ASP A 306 -45.07 1.63 -1.16
CA ASP A 306 -44.95 1.83 -2.61
C ASP A 306 -43.81 2.83 -2.93
N GLY A 307 -42.92 2.49 -3.88
CA GLY A 307 -41.85 3.36 -4.34
C GLY A 307 -40.74 2.59 -5.07
N ASP A 308 -39.95 3.29 -5.87
CA ASP A 308 -38.92 2.71 -6.73
C ASP A 308 -37.56 2.54 -6.00
N TYR A 309 -37.31 3.34 -4.94
CA TYR A 309 -36.05 3.24 -4.15
C TYR A 309 -36.26 3.66 -2.69
N SER A 310 -35.49 3.07 -1.80
CA SER A 310 -35.37 3.43 -0.38
C SER A 310 -34.04 4.13 -0.09
N VAL A 311 -34.01 4.95 0.96
CA VAL A 311 -32.83 5.71 1.39
C VAL A 311 -32.50 5.38 2.84
N ASP A 312 -31.32 4.84 3.09
CA ASP A 312 -30.75 4.70 4.44
C ASP A 312 -29.79 5.87 4.71
N GLU A 313 -30.27 6.88 5.40
CA GLU A 313 -29.49 8.09 5.74
C GLU A 313 -28.35 7.78 6.73
N LYS A 314 -28.46 6.70 7.55
CA LYS A 314 -27.42 6.33 8.52
C LYS A 314 -26.22 5.63 7.87
N GLN A 315 -26.49 4.86 6.80
CA GLN A 315 -25.46 4.15 6.05
C GLN A 315 -25.04 4.89 4.78
N HIS A 316 -25.65 6.04 4.48
CA HIS A 316 -25.47 6.81 3.23
C HIS A 316 -25.68 5.91 1.98
N GLN A 317 -26.71 5.07 1.99
CA GLN A 317 -27.00 4.14 0.91
C GLN A 317 -28.39 4.39 0.31
N VAL A 318 -28.49 4.13 -0.99
CA VAL A 318 -29.76 4.12 -1.73
C VAL A 318 -29.92 2.73 -2.33
N LEU A 319 -31.07 2.12 -2.10
CA LEU A 319 -31.39 0.77 -2.57
C LEU A 319 -32.62 0.82 -3.46
N LEU A 320 -32.54 0.24 -4.66
CA LEU A 320 -33.69 0.05 -5.54
C LEU A 320 -34.58 -1.05 -5.00
N THR A 321 -35.89 -0.87 -5.14
CA THR A 321 -36.89 -1.92 -4.89
C THR A 321 -37.00 -2.84 -6.10
N GLU A 322 -37.71 -3.97 -5.99
CA GLU A 322 -37.95 -4.87 -7.13
C GLU A 322 -38.64 -4.17 -8.30
N SER A 323 -39.65 -3.35 -8.00
CA SER A 323 -40.32 -2.49 -9.01
C SER A 323 -39.39 -1.42 -9.56
N GLY A 324 -38.49 -0.88 -8.72
CA GLY A 324 -37.46 0.10 -9.12
C GLY A 324 -36.46 -0.47 -10.12
N HIS A 325 -35.97 -1.70 -9.92
CA HIS A 325 -35.08 -2.36 -10.88
C HIS A 325 -35.72 -2.48 -12.26
N GLN A 326 -36.98 -2.94 -12.31
CA GLN A 326 -37.71 -3.10 -13.55
C GLN A 326 -37.92 -1.77 -14.29
N LYS A 327 -38.30 -0.72 -13.54
CA LYS A 327 -38.51 0.63 -14.09
C LYS A 327 -37.21 1.27 -14.59
N VAL A 328 -36.06 1.00 -13.93
CA VAL A 328 -34.73 1.48 -14.38
C VAL A 328 -34.36 0.81 -15.70
N GLU A 329 -34.55 -0.51 -15.86
CA GLU A 329 -34.30 -1.20 -17.13
C GLU A 329 -35.18 -0.64 -18.25
N GLU A 330 -36.49 -0.39 -17.99
CA GLU A 330 -37.40 0.25 -18.95
C GLU A 330 -36.94 1.67 -19.35
N LEU A 331 -36.50 2.49 -18.39
CA LEU A 331 -36.02 3.85 -18.65
C LEU A 331 -34.74 3.86 -19.47
N LEU A 332 -33.78 2.97 -19.15
CA LEU A 332 -32.51 2.85 -19.86
C LEU A 332 -32.73 2.30 -21.31
N THR A 333 -33.62 1.33 -21.47
CA THR A 333 -34.00 0.79 -22.80
C THR A 333 -34.70 1.85 -23.62
N GLY A 334 -35.65 2.58 -23.04
CA GLY A 334 -36.33 3.69 -23.71
C GLY A 334 -35.43 4.84 -24.12
N ALA A 335 -34.32 5.06 -23.37
CA ALA A 335 -33.28 6.04 -23.69
C ALA A 335 -32.25 5.51 -24.71
N GLY A 336 -32.35 4.25 -25.14
CA GLY A 336 -31.38 3.61 -26.05
C GLY A 336 -29.99 3.43 -25.43
N LEU A 337 -29.89 3.31 -24.09
CA LEU A 337 -28.67 3.03 -23.33
C LEU A 337 -28.51 1.53 -23.03
N LEU A 338 -29.62 0.79 -22.96
CA LEU A 338 -29.63 -0.64 -22.76
C LEU A 338 -30.33 -1.30 -23.97
N PRO A 339 -29.79 -2.36 -24.60
CA PRO A 339 -30.45 -3.09 -25.68
C PRO A 339 -31.77 -3.75 -25.23
N GLU A 340 -32.75 -3.88 -26.12
CA GLU A 340 -34.00 -4.59 -25.81
C GLU A 340 -33.75 -6.05 -25.41
N GLY A 341 -34.26 -6.44 -24.25
CA GLY A 341 -34.11 -7.79 -23.69
C GLY A 341 -32.78 -8.08 -22.97
N ALA A 342 -31.86 -7.12 -22.91
CA ALA A 342 -30.64 -7.23 -22.12
C ALA A 342 -30.92 -6.88 -20.65
N SER A 343 -30.26 -7.61 -19.71
CA SER A 343 -30.33 -7.26 -18.30
C SER A 343 -29.32 -6.15 -17.95
N LEU A 344 -29.76 -5.23 -17.10
CA LEU A 344 -28.87 -4.20 -16.54
C LEU A 344 -27.69 -4.80 -15.75
N TYR A 345 -27.85 -6.02 -15.23
CA TYR A 345 -26.88 -6.71 -14.39
C TYR A 345 -25.95 -7.66 -15.16
N ASP A 346 -25.99 -7.66 -16.48
CA ASP A 346 -25.01 -8.36 -17.28
C ASP A 346 -23.62 -7.72 -17.12
N PRO A 347 -22.52 -8.49 -17.11
CA PRO A 347 -21.16 -7.97 -16.95
C PRO A 347 -20.82 -6.81 -17.90
N HIS A 348 -21.34 -6.86 -19.13
CA HIS A 348 -21.10 -5.81 -20.14
C HIS A 348 -21.83 -4.48 -19.84
N HIS A 349 -22.88 -4.49 -19.01
CA HIS A 349 -23.67 -3.30 -18.65
C HIS A 349 -23.37 -2.76 -17.26
N ILE A 350 -22.38 -3.31 -16.55
CA ILE A 350 -22.08 -2.98 -15.15
C ILE A 350 -21.71 -1.49 -14.97
N SER A 351 -21.11 -0.86 -15.98
CA SER A 351 -20.84 0.59 -15.98
C SER A 351 -22.10 1.43 -15.97
N LEU A 352 -23.19 1.00 -16.62
CA LEU A 352 -24.50 1.69 -16.58
C LEU A 352 -25.09 1.64 -15.18
N VAL A 353 -25.02 0.49 -14.50
CA VAL A 353 -25.42 0.33 -13.09
C VAL A 353 -24.71 1.36 -12.23
N HIS A 354 -23.39 1.46 -12.35
CA HIS A 354 -22.58 2.39 -11.58
C HIS A 354 -22.98 3.85 -11.79
N HIS A 355 -23.05 4.30 -13.02
CA HIS A 355 -23.45 5.68 -13.34
C HIS A 355 -24.86 6.01 -12.88
N PHE A 356 -25.78 5.03 -12.98
CA PHE A 356 -27.16 5.21 -12.54
C PHE A 356 -27.26 5.36 -11.01
N TYR A 357 -26.55 4.51 -10.25
CA TYR A 357 -26.47 4.62 -8.79
C TYR A 357 -25.78 5.90 -8.33
N ALA A 358 -24.73 6.36 -9.03
CA ALA A 358 -24.10 7.64 -8.76
C ALA A 358 -25.09 8.81 -8.95
N GLY A 359 -25.86 8.80 -10.05
CA GLY A 359 -26.94 9.76 -10.30
C GLY A 359 -28.03 9.72 -9.23
N LEU A 360 -28.49 8.51 -8.87
CA LEU A 360 -29.53 8.32 -7.86
C LEU A 360 -29.05 8.80 -6.45
N LYS A 361 -27.82 8.48 -6.05
CA LYS A 361 -27.21 8.99 -4.82
C LYS A 361 -27.11 10.52 -4.83
N ALA A 362 -26.67 11.12 -5.94
CA ALA A 362 -26.55 12.59 -6.09
C ALA A 362 -27.90 13.29 -5.87
N HIS A 363 -29.00 12.71 -6.36
CA HIS A 363 -30.34 13.27 -6.17
C HIS A 363 -30.93 13.00 -4.79
N ALA A 364 -30.71 11.80 -4.22
CA ALA A 364 -31.37 11.33 -3.00
C ALA A 364 -30.67 11.77 -1.71
N LEU A 365 -29.33 11.89 -1.70
CA LEU A 365 -28.53 12.08 -0.49
C LEU A 365 -27.72 13.38 -0.47
N TYR A 366 -27.41 13.97 -1.63
CA TYR A 366 -26.54 15.13 -1.71
C TYR A 366 -27.32 16.39 -2.08
N HIS A 367 -27.44 17.31 -1.12
CA HIS A 367 -28.25 18.53 -1.26
C HIS A 367 -27.36 19.77 -1.27
N ARG A 368 -27.70 20.71 -2.13
CA ARG A 368 -27.04 22.01 -2.21
C ARG A 368 -27.15 22.76 -0.88
N ASP A 369 -26.12 23.49 -0.52
CA ASP A 369 -25.96 24.25 0.74
C ASP A 369 -25.93 23.38 2.01
N GLN A 370 -25.82 22.05 1.86
CA GLN A 370 -25.59 21.09 2.94
C GLN A 370 -24.29 20.30 2.72
N GLN A 371 -24.24 19.41 1.75
CA GLN A 371 -23.05 18.60 1.45
C GLN A 371 -22.11 19.28 0.47
N TYR A 372 -22.58 20.27 -0.31
CA TYR A 372 -21.79 21.04 -1.26
C TYR A 372 -22.42 22.42 -1.53
N VAL A 373 -21.59 23.32 -2.05
CA VAL A 373 -22.03 24.61 -2.62
C VAL A 373 -21.62 24.69 -4.08
N VAL A 374 -22.32 25.51 -4.86
CA VAL A 374 -21.92 25.85 -6.24
C VAL A 374 -21.40 27.28 -6.25
N GLN A 375 -20.10 27.44 -6.54
CA GLN A 375 -19.43 28.74 -6.58
C GLN A 375 -18.55 28.80 -7.83
N ASP A 376 -18.60 29.90 -8.55
CA ASP A 376 -17.85 30.15 -9.79
C ASP A 376 -18.04 29.09 -10.90
N GLY A 377 -19.18 28.40 -10.91
CA GLY A 377 -19.49 27.32 -11.85
C GLY A 377 -18.88 25.97 -11.49
N GLU A 378 -18.37 25.81 -10.27
CA GLU A 378 -17.81 24.56 -9.76
C GLU A 378 -18.55 24.08 -8.52
N VAL A 379 -18.60 22.75 -8.33
CA VAL A 379 -19.11 22.11 -7.13
C VAL A 379 -18.00 22.03 -6.09
N ILE A 380 -18.19 22.64 -4.92
CA ILE A 380 -17.22 22.60 -3.82
C ILE A 380 -17.84 21.84 -2.64
N ILE A 381 -17.13 20.82 -2.16
CA ILE A 381 -17.57 19.98 -1.05
C ILE A 381 -17.57 20.76 0.27
N VAL A 382 -18.62 20.57 1.08
CA VAL A 382 -18.70 21.03 2.46
C VAL A 382 -18.37 19.86 3.39
N ASP A 383 -17.39 20.02 4.26
CA ASP A 383 -17.05 19.02 5.27
C ASP A 383 -18.16 18.90 6.31
N GLU A 384 -18.72 17.72 6.49
CA GLU A 384 -19.86 17.46 7.38
C GLU A 384 -19.58 17.77 8.86
N PHE A 385 -18.31 17.65 9.29
CA PHE A 385 -17.93 17.84 10.69
C PHE A 385 -17.55 19.29 11.02
N THR A 386 -16.90 19.96 10.08
CA THR A 386 -16.36 21.32 10.31
C THR A 386 -17.15 22.41 9.61
N GLY A 387 -18.02 22.06 8.64
CA GLY A 387 -18.74 23.03 7.80
C GLY A 387 -17.81 23.85 6.87
N ARG A 388 -16.53 23.46 6.71
CA ARG A 388 -15.55 24.17 5.90
C ARG A 388 -15.65 23.74 4.45
N LEU A 389 -15.44 24.70 3.54
CA LEU A 389 -15.34 24.43 2.11
C LEU A 389 -14.02 23.73 1.80
N MET A 390 -14.09 22.61 1.08
CA MET A 390 -12.95 21.79 0.68
C MET A 390 -12.64 22.01 -0.80
N ALA A 391 -12.08 23.15 -1.13
CA ALA A 391 -11.69 23.47 -2.51
C ALA A 391 -10.65 22.44 -3.03
N GLY A 392 -10.83 22.01 -4.28
CA GLY A 392 -9.93 21.05 -4.94
C GLY A 392 -10.14 19.59 -4.56
N ARG A 393 -11.00 19.26 -3.57
CA ARG A 393 -11.40 17.88 -3.28
C ARG A 393 -12.64 17.49 -4.10
N ARG A 394 -12.71 16.22 -4.47
CA ARG A 394 -13.81 15.65 -5.24
C ARG A 394 -14.26 14.33 -4.62
N TRP A 395 -15.56 14.04 -4.71
CA TRP A 395 -16.05 12.70 -4.39
C TRP A 395 -15.59 11.71 -5.46
N SER A 396 -15.27 10.50 -5.03
CA SER A 396 -14.92 9.37 -5.90
C SER A 396 -16.16 8.72 -6.53
N GLU A 397 -15.95 7.74 -7.37
CA GLU A 397 -16.99 6.85 -7.91
C GLU A 397 -18.03 7.57 -8.77
N GLY A 398 -17.63 8.52 -9.59
CA GLY A 398 -18.54 9.25 -10.47
C GLY A 398 -19.57 10.15 -9.75
N LEU A 399 -19.58 10.16 -8.41
CA LEU A 399 -20.57 10.92 -7.64
C LEU A 399 -20.40 12.43 -7.83
N HIS A 400 -19.16 12.94 -7.91
CA HIS A 400 -18.91 14.36 -8.13
C HIS A 400 -19.45 14.80 -9.50
N GLN A 401 -19.20 14.01 -10.55
CA GLN A 401 -19.72 14.22 -11.90
C GLN A 401 -21.24 14.14 -11.94
N ALA A 402 -21.83 13.21 -11.19
CA ALA A 402 -23.29 13.11 -11.08
C ALA A 402 -23.91 14.35 -10.40
N VAL A 403 -23.24 14.93 -9.39
CA VAL A 403 -23.65 16.19 -8.77
C VAL A 403 -23.45 17.38 -9.72
N GLU A 404 -22.32 17.43 -10.46
CA GLU A 404 -22.09 18.43 -11.51
C GLU A 404 -23.19 18.38 -12.59
N ALA A 405 -23.58 17.15 -13.01
CA ALA A 405 -24.68 16.95 -13.95
C ALA A 405 -26.03 17.40 -13.37
N LYS A 406 -26.29 17.12 -12.09
CA LYS A 406 -27.52 17.53 -11.38
C LYS A 406 -27.62 19.05 -11.29
N GLU A 407 -26.53 19.76 -11.01
CA GLU A 407 -26.50 21.24 -10.92
C GLU A 407 -26.36 21.93 -12.27
N GLY A 408 -26.19 21.18 -13.35
CA GLY A 408 -26.04 21.73 -14.72
C GLY A 408 -24.78 22.54 -14.93
N VAL A 409 -23.74 22.31 -14.13
CA VAL A 409 -22.41 22.90 -14.31
C VAL A 409 -21.56 22.06 -15.28
N ALA A 410 -20.40 22.60 -15.70
CA ALA A 410 -19.51 21.85 -16.58
C ALA A 410 -19.00 20.57 -15.88
N ILE A 411 -19.33 19.40 -16.45
CA ILE A 411 -18.89 18.12 -15.93
C ILE A 411 -17.42 17.95 -16.25
N GLN A 412 -16.60 17.84 -15.22
CA GLN A 412 -15.17 17.62 -15.39
C GLN A 412 -14.88 16.12 -15.59
N ARG A 413 -13.76 15.82 -16.28
CA ARG A 413 -13.38 14.43 -16.56
C ARG A 413 -13.23 13.63 -15.27
N GLU A 414 -13.65 12.39 -15.32
CA GLU A 414 -13.42 11.43 -14.24
C GLU A 414 -11.95 11.02 -14.22
N ASN A 415 -11.40 10.76 -13.04
CA ASN A 415 -10.07 10.17 -12.91
C ASN A 415 -10.18 8.66 -12.99
N GLN A 416 -9.55 8.06 -13.99
CA GLN A 416 -9.46 6.61 -14.15
C GLN A 416 -8.19 6.07 -13.48
N THR A 417 -8.30 4.90 -12.87
CA THR A 417 -7.15 4.16 -12.33
C THR A 417 -6.27 3.68 -13.49
N LEU A 418 -5.04 4.17 -13.57
CA LEU A 418 -4.03 3.73 -14.55
C LEU A 418 -3.30 2.49 -14.06
N ALA A 419 -2.92 2.48 -12.79
CA ALA A 419 -2.27 1.35 -12.14
C ALA A 419 -2.57 1.37 -10.64
N SER A 420 -2.70 0.20 -10.02
CA SER A 420 -2.91 0.06 -8.59
C SER A 420 -2.24 -1.18 -8.04
N ILE A 421 -1.83 -1.15 -6.77
CA ILE A 421 -1.37 -2.32 -6.03
C ILE A 421 -1.58 -2.11 -4.54
N THR A 422 -1.95 -3.15 -3.80
CA THR A 422 -1.97 -3.08 -2.33
C THR A 422 -0.57 -3.25 -1.76
N PHE A 423 -0.30 -2.64 -0.59
CA PHE A 423 0.97 -2.86 0.13
C PHE A 423 1.22 -4.34 0.39
N GLN A 424 0.16 -5.09 0.74
CA GLN A 424 0.25 -6.52 0.98
C GLN A 424 0.83 -7.26 -0.23
N ASN A 425 0.28 -7.02 -1.42
CA ASN A 425 0.71 -7.69 -2.64
C ASN A 425 2.08 -7.19 -3.11
N TYR A 426 2.40 -5.89 -2.92
CA TYR A 426 3.72 -5.35 -3.23
C TYR A 426 4.82 -6.02 -2.39
N PHE A 427 4.69 -6.02 -1.06
CA PHE A 427 5.73 -6.58 -0.19
C PHE A 427 5.84 -8.10 -0.28
N ARG A 428 4.78 -8.81 -0.67
CA ARG A 428 4.82 -10.27 -0.94
C ARG A 428 5.61 -10.65 -2.20
N MET A 429 5.95 -9.69 -3.06
CA MET A 429 6.79 -9.95 -4.25
C MET A 429 8.28 -10.03 -3.93
N TYR A 430 8.74 -9.52 -2.79
CA TYR A 430 10.15 -9.66 -2.43
C TYR A 430 10.55 -11.11 -2.23
N GLY A 431 11.70 -11.48 -2.78
CA GLY A 431 12.27 -12.83 -2.60
C GLY A 431 12.55 -13.16 -1.12
N LYS A 432 12.93 -12.13 -0.33
CA LYS A 432 13.05 -12.19 1.11
C LYS A 432 12.49 -10.90 1.73
N LEU A 433 11.62 -11.03 2.72
CA LEU A 433 11.03 -9.92 3.46
C LEU A 433 11.33 -10.08 4.94
N SER A 434 11.67 -9.01 5.62
CA SER A 434 11.79 -8.96 7.08
C SER A 434 11.31 -7.61 7.61
N GLY A 435 11.12 -7.50 8.90
CA GLY A 435 10.67 -6.27 9.51
C GLY A 435 11.15 -6.09 10.94
N MET A 436 11.10 -4.86 11.42
CA MET A 436 11.43 -4.53 12.80
C MET A 436 10.45 -3.51 13.36
N THR A 437 10.08 -3.68 14.63
CA THR A 437 9.24 -2.77 15.40
C THR A 437 9.37 -3.04 16.89
N GLY A 438 8.83 -2.19 17.71
CA GLY A 438 8.74 -2.40 19.17
C GLY A 438 7.46 -3.11 19.64
N THR A 439 6.52 -3.42 18.74
CA THR A 439 5.12 -3.77 19.09
C THR A 439 4.46 -4.77 18.12
N ALA A 440 5.18 -5.78 17.63
CA ALA A 440 4.63 -6.74 16.66
C ALA A 440 3.79 -7.87 17.28
N ASP A 441 4.02 -8.24 18.55
CA ASP A 441 3.40 -9.41 19.21
C ASP A 441 1.87 -9.36 19.19
N THR A 442 1.29 -8.17 19.30
CA THR A 442 -0.18 -7.98 19.27
C THR A 442 -0.81 -8.39 17.96
N GLU A 443 -0.08 -8.22 16.85
CA GLU A 443 -0.51 -8.48 15.47
C GLU A 443 0.24 -9.66 14.83
N ALA A 444 0.98 -10.47 15.62
CA ALA A 444 1.79 -11.59 15.14
C ALA A 444 1.00 -12.60 14.30
N TYR A 445 -0.30 -12.77 14.59
CA TYR A 445 -1.19 -13.63 13.82
C TYR A 445 -1.43 -13.09 12.41
N GLU A 446 -1.65 -11.78 12.27
CA GLU A 446 -1.86 -11.12 10.98
C GLU A 446 -0.60 -11.16 10.12
N PHE A 447 0.57 -10.84 10.70
CA PHE A 447 1.85 -10.95 10.00
C PHE A 447 2.11 -12.35 9.45
N GLN A 448 1.79 -13.38 10.23
CA GLN A 448 1.96 -14.78 9.78
C GLN A 448 0.94 -15.16 8.70
N GLN A 449 -0.32 -14.71 8.80
CA GLN A 449 -1.39 -15.07 7.86
C GLN A 449 -1.27 -14.38 6.51
N ILE A 450 -0.93 -13.09 6.51
CA ILE A 450 -0.91 -12.27 5.29
C ILE A 450 0.47 -12.32 4.61
N TYR A 451 1.54 -12.16 5.39
CA TYR A 451 2.91 -11.99 4.86
C TYR A 451 3.80 -13.22 5.07
N GLY A 452 3.35 -14.23 5.82
CA GLY A 452 4.18 -15.39 6.17
C GLY A 452 5.30 -15.09 7.18
N LEU A 453 5.29 -13.90 7.80
CA LEU A 453 6.34 -13.43 8.69
C LEU A 453 6.13 -13.91 10.13
N GLU A 454 7.12 -14.64 10.68
CA GLU A 454 7.15 -15.04 12.08
C GLU A 454 7.73 -13.90 12.94
N THR A 455 7.05 -13.55 14.04
CA THR A 455 7.53 -12.54 14.98
C THR A 455 8.41 -13.18 16.05
N VAL A 456 9.61 -12.62 16.25
CA VAL A 456 10.56 -13.03 17.31
C VAL A 456 10.75 -11.88 18.29
N ILE A 457 10.34 -12.11 19.55
CA ILE A 457 10.46 -11.12 20.63
C ILE A 457 11.86 -11.23 21.21
N ILE A 458 12.66 -10.16 21.08
CA ILE A 458 14.04 -10.10 21.52
C ILE A 458 14.10 -9.45 22.91
N PRO A 459 14.81 -10.05 23.90
CA PRO A 459 14.95 -9.45 25.21
C PRO A 459 15.71 -8.11 25.13
N THR A 460 15.38 -7.18 26.03
CA THR A 460 16.09 -5.90 26.15
C THR A 460 17.52 -6.10 26.69
N HIS A 461 18.46 -5.22 26.28
CA HIS A 461 19.84 -5.26 26.79
C HIS A 461 19.89 -5.06 28.31
N ARG A 462 19.14 -4.09 28.83
CA ARG A 462 18.95 -3.85 30.25
C ARG A 462 17.49 -4.07 30.65
N SER A 463 17.28 -4.52 31.91
CA SER A 463 15.91 -4.74 32.41
C SER A 463 15.13 -3.43 32.44
N MET A 464 13.89 -3.44 31.96
CA MET A 464 12.98 -2.30 32.00
C MET A 464 12.57 -1.99 33.43
N VAL A 465 12.73 -0.76 33.90
CA VAL A 465 12.35 -0.26 35.22
C VAL A 465 11.16 0.71 35.18
N ARG A 466 10.62 1.03 33.99
CA ARG A 466 9.44 1.89 33.84
C ARG A 466 8.24 1.36 34.64
N LYS A 467 7.49 2.29 35.27
CA LYS A 467 6.28 1.99 36.03
C LYS A 467 5.04 2.35 35.22
N ASP A 468 4.29 1.36 34.77
CA ASP A 468 3.01 1.55 34.09
C ASP A 468 1.89 1.48 35.11
N ALA A 469 1.23 2.63 35.41
CA ALA A 469 0.12 2.73 36.33
C ALA A 469 -1.19 2.21 35.72
N LEU A 470 -2.17 1.87 36.56
CA LEU A 470 -3.51 1.50 36.11
C LEU A 470 -4.24 2.68 35.48
N ASP A 471 -5.18 2.38 34.58
CA ASP A 471 -6.02 3.38 33.94
C ASP A 471 -6.96 4.04 34.97
N GLN A 472 -7.14 5.35 34.87
CA GLN A 472 -8.11 6.12 35.64
C GLN A 472 -9.31 6.46 34.77
N VAL A 473 -10.50 5.97 35.14
CA VAL A 473 -11.73 6.15 34.36
C VAL A 473 -12.69 7.08 35.11
N TYR A 474 -13.02 8.20 34.48
CA TYR A 474 -13.92 9.26 34.97
C TYR A 474 -15.29 9.18 34.29
N LYS A 475 -16.34 9.72 34.93
CA LYS A 475 -17.68 9.79 34.34
C LYS A 475 -17.71 10.73 33.13
N THR A 476 -17.09 11.90 33.23
CA THR A 476 -17.13 12.98 32.23
C THR A 476 -15.75 13.33 31.70
N ALA A 477 -15.68 13.83 30.47
CA ALA A 477 -14.46 14.35 29.87
C ALA A 477 -13.89 15.56 30.65
N ALA A 478 -14.76 16.42 31.20
CA ALA A 478 -14.33 17.56 31.99
C ALA A 478 -13.55 17.15 33.26
N ALA A 479 -14.01 16.12 33.99
CA ALA A 479 -13.31 15.58 35.13
C ALA A 479 -11.97 14.94 34.75
N LYS A 480 -11.94 14.18 33.62
CA LYS A 480 -10.73 13.63 33.04
C LYS A 480 -9.67 14.69 32.76
N TYR A 481 -10.01 15.77 32.04
CA TYR A 481 -9.04 16.82 31.72
C TYR A 481 -8.55 17.59 32.96
N ARG A 482 -9.39 17.82 33.98
CA ARG A 482 -8.93 18.37 35.26
C ARG A 482 -7.86 17.50 35.93
N ALA A 483 -8.06 16.19 35.94
CA ALA A 483 -7.09 15.22 36.47
C ALA A 483 -5.78 15.21 35.67
N VAL A 484 -5.85 15.24 34.34
CA VAL A 484 -4.69 15.34 33.44
C VAL A 484 -3.88 16.61 33.76
N ILE A 485 -4.53 17.76 33.86
CA ILE A 485 -3.86 19.04 34.17
C ILE A 485 -3.18 19.00 35.53
N ASN A 486 -3.81 18.41 36.53
CA ASN A 486 -3.24 18.30 37.89
C ASN A 486 -1.99 17.40 37.88
N ASP A 487 -1.99 16.28 37.12
CA ASP A 487 -0.81 15.41 37.00
C ASP A 487 0.33 16.12 36.24
N ILE A 488 0.02 16.82 35.16
CA ILE A 488 0.99 17.65 34.41
C ILE A 488 1.62 18.71 35.34
N ARG A 489 0.81 19.44 36.11
CA ARG A 489 1.30 20.45 37.06
C ARG A 489 2.25 19.82 38.07
N GLY A 490 1.86 18.71 38.69
CA GLY A 490 2.70 18.04 39.69
C GLY A 490 4.01 17.49 39.12
N CYS A 491 4.03 17.08 37.85
CA CYS A 491 5.27 16.68 37.15
C CYS A 491 6.16 17.91 36.88
N HIS A 492 5.56 18.99 36.35
CA HIS A 492 6.28 20.22 36.03
C HIS A 492 6.97 20.81 37.28
N GLU A 493 6.25 20.86 38.43
CA GLU A 493 6.79 21.33 39.70
C GLU A 493 7.96 20.49 40.22
N ARG A 494 8.01 19.19 39.89
CA ARG A 494 9.12 18.31 40.26
C ARG A 494 10.28 18.35 39.26
N GLY A 495 10.16 19.14 38.19
CA GLY A 495 11.13 19.13 37.07
C GLY A 495 11.10 17.86 36.22
N GLN A 496 10.04 17.06 36.30
CA GLN A 496 9.87 15.85 35.50
C GLN A 496 9.28 16.19 34.09
N PRO A 497 9.93 15.81 32.99
CA PRO A 497 9.37 16.03 31.66
C PRO A 497 8.12 15.17 31.42
N VAL A 498 7.14 15.73 30.70
CA VAL A 498 5.85 15.09 30.42
C VAL A 498 5.58 15.07 28.92
N LEU A 499 5.23 13.89 28.41
CA LEU A 499 4.68 13.71 27.06
C LEU A 499 3.21 13.30 27.15
N VAL A 500 2.32 14.15 26.63
CA VAL A 500 0.88 13.89 26.59
C VAL A 500 0.50 13.39 25.20
N GLY A 501 0.04 12.14 25.10
CA GLY A 501 -0.49 11.55 23.87
C GLY A 501 -1.99 11.77 23.72
N THR A 502 -2.41 12.27 22.58
CA THR A 502 -3.83 12.46 22.20
C THR A 502 -4.16 11.67 20.95
N THR A 503 -5.45 11.42 20.72
CA THR A 503 -5.93 10.65 19.54
C THR A 503 -6.22 11.54 18.34
N SER A 504 -6.51 12.83 18.54
CA SER A 504 -6.86 13.76 17.46
C SER A 504 -6.21 15.14 17.62
N ILE A 505 -6.21 15.92 16.54
CA ILE A 505 -5.73 17.31 16.53
C ILE A 505 -6.65 18.18 17.37
N GLU A 506 -7.96 17.97 17.34
CA GLU A 506 -8.95 18.71 18.13
C GLU A 506 -8.70 18.53 19.62
N THR A 507 -8.40 17.30 20.06
CA THR A 507 -8.02 17.01 21.46
C THR A 507 -6.72 17.70 21.84
N ASN A 508 -5.75 17.79 20.93
CA ASN A 508 -4.51 18.57 21.13
C ASN A 508 -4.79 20.06 21.37
N GLU A 509 -5.60 20.67 20.50
CA GLU A 509 -5.96 22.09 20.57
C GLU A 509 -6.76 22.40 21.84
N LEU A 510 -7.72 21.53 22.18
CA LEU A 510 -8.50 21.64 23.42
C LEU A 510 -7.59 21.64 24.67
N LEU A 511 -6.71 20.64 24.77
CA LEU A 511 -5.80 20.52 25.92
C LEU A 511 -4.79 21.67 25.96
N SER A 512 -4.26 22.10 24.82
CA SER A 512 -3.40 23.30 24.72
C SER A 512 -4.11 24.55 25.21
N GLY A 513 -5.39 24.76 24.85
CA GLY A 513 -6.23 25.85 25.34
C GLY A 513 -6.43 25.83 26.84
N LEU A 514 -6.60 24.62 27.42
CA LEU A 514 -6.76 24.45 28.89
C LEU A 514 -5.44 24.72 29.61
N LEU A 515 -4.30 24.24 29.15
CA LEU A 515 -2.99 24.50 29.76
C LEU A 515 -2.58 25.98 29.70
N ARG A 516 -2.95 26.69 28.62
CA ARG A 516 -2.74 28.16 28.53
C ARG A 516 -3.53 28.93 29.61
N LYS A 517 -4.77 28.51 29.89
CA LYS A 517 -5.60 29.10 30.96
C LYS A 517 -4.97 28.91 32.33
N GLU A 518 -4.26 27.80 32.52
CA GLU A 518 -3.56 27.48 33.78
C GLU A 518 -2.11 28.03 33.81
N ASN A 519 -1.69 28.83 32.80
CA ASN A 519 -0.34 29.37 32.65
C ASN A 519 0.78 28.31 32.69
N LEU A 520 0.53 27.10 32.16
CA LEU A 520 1.54 26.04 32.04
C LEU A 520 2.21 26.14 30.67
N PRO A 521 3.53 26.42 30.59
CA PRO A 521 4.26 26.48 29.33
C PRO A 521 4.32 25.10 28.71
N HIS A 522 3.96 24.97 27.42
CA HIS A 522 3.94 23.70 26.73
C HIS A 522 4.22 23.86 25.23
N GLN A 523 4.67 22.77 24.62
CA GLN A 523 4.89 22.65 23.18
C GLN A 523 3.88 21.69 22.59
N VAL A 524 3.43 21.93 21.33
CA VAL A 524 2.45 21.09 20.62
C VAL A 524 3.07 20.53 19.37
N LEU A 525 3.05 19.21 19.25
CA LEU A 525 3.44 18.45 18.08
C LEU A 525 2.19 18.03 17.31
N ASN A 526 2.04 18.54 16.09
CA ASN A 526 1.01 18.09 15.18
C ASN A 526 1.62 17.89 13.78
N ALA A 527 1.02 17.01 12.98
CA ALA A 527 1.51 16.58 11.67
C ALA A 527 1.58 17.69 10.59
N LYS A 528 1.33 18.94 10.93
CA LYS A 528 1.34 20.08 9.98
C LYS A 528 2.73 20.66 9.71
N GLN A 529 3.77 20.31 10.51
CA GLN A 529 5.10 20.94 10.44
C GLN A 529 6.22 19.94 10.73
N HIS A 530 6.58 19.08 9.79
CA HIS A 530 7.62 18.06 9.96
C HIS A 530 9.02 18.60 10.32
N ALA A 531 9.41 19.77 9.80
CA ALA A 531 10.74 20.34 10.08
C ALA A 531 10.88 20.85 11.53
N SER A 532 9.82 21.44 12.11
CA SER A 532 9.81 21.88 13.52
C SER A 532 9.60 20.73 14.49
N GLU A 533 9.07 19.61 14.04
CA GLU A 533 8.80 18.41 14.84
C GLU A 533 10.08 17.84 15.46
N ALA A 534 11.15 17.70 14.67
CA ALA A 534 12.43 17.17 15.14
C ALA A 534 13.03 18.05 16.25
N GLN A 535 12.90 19.37 16.15
CA GLN A 535 13.40 20.32 17.15
C GLN A 535 12.60 20.25 18.46
N VAL A 536 11.26 20.19 18.39
CA VAL A 536 10.40 20.06 19.57
C VAL A 536 10.69 18.75 20.30
N ILE A 537 10.92 17.64 19.56
CA ILE A 537 11.26 16.34 20.15
C ILE A 537 12.65 16.38 20.82
N ALA A 538 13.63 17.07 20.23
CA ALA A 538 14.96 17.25 20.82
C ALA A 538 14.87 17.90 22.20
N GLU A 539 13.93 18.84 22.39
CA GLU A 539 13.71 19.55 23.64
C GLU A 539 12.78 18.82 24.64
N ALA A 540 11.97 17.86 24.18
CA ALA A 540 10.93 17.21 24.98
C ALA A 540 11.45 16.45 26.22
N GLY A 541 12.74 16.11 26.24
CA GLY A 541 13.40 15.45 27.39
C GLY A 541 14.03 16.39 28.41
N ARG A 542 13.98 17.72 28.22
CA ARG A 542 14.54 18.68 29.19
C ARG A 542 13.72 18.73 30.48
N PRO A 543 14.33 19.09 31.60
CA PRO A 543 13.64 19.16 32.91
C PRO A 543 12.37 20.02 32.85
N GLY A 544 11.24 19.45 33.30
CA GLY A 544 9.96 20.13 33.43
C GLY A 544 9.26 20.53 32.11
N VAL A 545 9.76 20.15 30.97
CA VAL A 545 9.12 20.43 29.67
C VAL A 545 7.83 19.62 29.52
N ILE A 546 6.77 20.28 29.04
CA ILE A 546 5.48 19.68 28.73
C ILE A 546 5.31 19.65 27.20
N THR A 547 5.14 18.46 26.64
CA THR A 547 4.93 18.27 25.20
C THR A 547 3.60 17.56 24.96
N ILE A 548 2.71 18.11 24.12
CA ILE A 548 1.47 17.48 23.69
C ILE A 548 1.71 16.98 22.27
N ALA A 549 1.42 15.70 22.00
CA ALA A 549 1.63 15.10 20.70
C ALA A 549 0.44 14.23 20.27
N THR A 550 0.08 14.24 18.98
CA THR A 550 -0.76 13.18 18.42
C THR A 550 0.05 11.87 18.34
N ASN A 551 -0.64 10.73 18.29
CA ASN A 551 -0.03 9.40 18.33
C ASN A 551 1.03 9.17 17.24
N MET A 552 0.88 9.78 16.06
CA MET A 552 1.80 9.65 14.92
C MET A 552 3.00 10.61 14.99
N ALA A 553 2.89 11.72 15.72
CA ALA A 553 3.93 12.74 15.79
C ALA A 553 5.18 12.24 16.53
N GLY A 554 6.36 12.49 15.95
CA GLY A 554 7.66 12.08 16.50
C GLY A 554 7.96 10.58 16.42
N ARG A 555 7.28 9.80 15.59
CA ARG A 555 7.59 8.38 15.35
C ARG A 555 8.97 8.24 14.67
N GLY A 556 9.74 7.24 15.06
CA GLY A 556 11.11 7.04 14.54
C GLY A 556 12.17 7.99 15.10
N THR A 557 11.80 8.89 16.03
CA THR A 557 12.74 9.78 16.72
C THR A 557 12.79 9.50 18.22
N ASP A 558 14.00 9.58 18.79
CA ASP A 558 14.23 9.31 20.20
C ASP A 558 14.11 10.60 21.04
N ILE A 559 13.44 10.50 22.19
CA ILE A 559 13.43 11.54 23.24
C ILE A 559 14.62 11.26 24.17
N VAL A 560 15.64 12.10 24.09
CA VAL A 560 16.83 12.00 24.94
C VAL A 560 16.57 12.72 26.26
N LEU A 561 16.76 12.04 27.39
CA LEU A 561 16.61 12.66 28.72
C LEU A 561 17.69 13.75 28.92
N GLY A 562 17.25 14.92 29.39
CA GLY A 562 18.10 16.12 29.46
C GLY A 562 18.08 17.00 28.19
N GLY A 563 17.38 16.58 27.12
CA GLY A 563 17.39 17.18 25.78
C GLY A 563 18.50 16.61 24.89
N ASN A 564 18.35 16.75 23.55
CA ASN A 564 19.35 16.22 22.62
C ASN A 564 20.39 17.29 22.24
N PRO A 565 21.66 17.18 22.65
CA PRO A 565 22.69 18.18 22.36
C PRO A 565 23.26 18.10 20.93
N LYS A 566 22.92 17.06 20.14
CA LYS A 566 23.53 16.81 18.82
C LYS A 566 23.44 18.01 17.89
N ALA A 567 22.28 18.69 17.81
CA ALA A 567 22.11 19.84 16.93
C ALA A 567 23.04 21.00 17.30
N GLU A 568 23.21 21.28 18.59
CA GLU A 568 24.12 22.29 19.11
C GLU A 568 25.58 21.93 18.84
N ILE A 569 25.96 20.66 19.05
CA ILE A 569 27.29 20.13 18.78
C ILE A 569 27.62 20.22 17.28
N THR A 570 26.73 19.74 16.42
CA THR A 570 26.91 19.80 14.95
C THR A 570 27.06 21.24 14.44
N ALA A 571 26.30 22.19 14.99
CA ALA A 571 26.45 23.59 14.64
C ALA A 571 27.85 24.14 14.98
N ILE A 572 28.43 23.72 16.12
CA ILE A 572 29.81 24.11 16.51
C ILE A 572 30.87 23.38 15.64
N GLU A 573 30.65 22.12 15.32
CA GLU A 573 31.57 21.37 14.46
C GLU A 573 31.67 21.98 13.06
N ASN A 574 30.52 22.46 12.52
CA ASN A 574 30.43 23.06 11.20
C ASN A 574 30.81 24.56 11.19
N ASP A 575 31.06 25.20 12.34
CA ASP A 575 31.44 26.60 12.39
C ASP A 575 32.91 26.76 12.02
N GLU A 576 33.16 27.19 10.78
CA GLU A 576 34.52 27.42 10.23
C GLU A 576 35.22 28.60 10.92
N THR A 577 34.55 29.43 11.68
CA THR A 577 35.12 30.60 12.37
C THR A 577 35.83 30.22 13.68
N LEU A 578 35.57 29.03 14.22
CA LEU A 578 36.09 28.56 15.49
C LEU A 578 37.36 27.72 15.29
N SER A 579 38.34 27.89 16.20
CA SER A 579 39.50 27.01 16.24
C SER A 579 39.13 25.62 16.80
N ASP A 580 39.90 24.58 16.45
CA ASP A 580 39.67 23.21 16.98
C ASP A 580 39.78 23.14 18.52
N SER A 581 40.46 24.06 19.15
CA SER A 581 40.53 24.19 20.60
C SER A 581 39.23 24.72 21.16
N ASP A 582 38.70 25.82 20.56
CA ASP A 582 37.45 26.46 21.00
C ASP A 582 36.27 25.55 20.74
N LYS A 583 36.29 24.83 19.63
CA LYS A 583 35.26 23.79 19.33
C LYS A 583 35.20 22.75 20.44
N ARG A 584 36.35 22.18 20.80
CA ARG A 584 36.43 21.16 21.86
C ARG A 584 35.99 21.69 23.22
N GLU A 585 36.38 22.91 23.59
CA GLU A 585 35.97 23.55 24.85
C GLU A 585 34.45 23.75 24.90
N ARG A 586 33.85 24.30 23.84
CA ARG A 586 32.40 24.52 23.75
C ARG A 586 31.59 23.22 23.75
N ILE A 587 32.07 22.20 23.02
CA ILE A 587 31.42 20.86 23.01
C ILE A 587 31.49 20.25 24.42
N SER A 588 32.65 20.31 25.09
CA SER A 588 32.79 19.82 26.45
C SER A 588 31.86 20.55 27.46
N ALA A 589 31.65 21.86 27.28
CA ALA A 589 30.73 22.62 28.11
C ALA A 589 29.27 22.22 27.87
N ILE A 590 28.85 21.97 26.60
CA ILE A 590 27.54 21.46 26.27
C ILE A 590 27.33 20.08 26.88
N ASP A 591 28.30 19.19 26.76
CA ASP A 591 28.19 17.83 27.33
C ASP A 591 28.08 17.85 28.86
N ALA A 592 28.80 18.72 29.55
CA ALA A 592 28.72 18.89 31.01
C ALA A 592 27.34 19.45 31.45
N ASP A 593 26.80 20.43 30.72
CA ASP A 593 25.46 20.96 30.98
C ASP A 593 24.38 19.91 30.69
N TRP A 594 24.49 19.20 29.58
CA TRP A 594 23.59 18.08 29.26
C TRP A 594 23.61 17.02 30.35
N GLN A 595 24.79 16.60 30.85
CA GLN A 595 24.91 15.62 31.92
C GLN A 595 24.20 16.09 33.20
N THR A 596 24.32 17.37 33.54
CA THR A 596 23.63 17.96 34.70
C THR A 596 22.10 17.92 34.55
N ARG A 597 21.59 18.27 33.35
CA ARG A 597 20.16 18.19 33.02
C ARG A 597 19.65 16.74 33.02
N HIS A 598 20.45 15.84 32.46
CA HIS A 598 20.15 14.42 32.40
C HIS A 598 20.00 13.79 33.78
N ASP A 599 20.96 14.06 34.69
CA ASP A 599 20.94 13.55 36.06
C ASP A 599 19.76 14.11 36.85
N ALA A 600 19.40 15.38 36.63
CA ALA A 600 18.21 15.99 37.22
C ALA A 600 16.92 15.30 36.78
N VAL A 601 16.78 14.97 35.49
CA VAL A 601 15.61 14.25 34.97
C VAL A 601 15.54 12.82 35.51
N LEU A 602 16.67 12.13 35.61
CA LEU A 602 16.74 10.79 36.21
C LEU A 602 16.27 10.82 37.68
N ALA A 603 16.72 11.82 38.46
CA ALA A 603 16.34 11.99 39.83
C ALA A 603 14.83 12.34 39.99
N ALA A 604 14.26 13.08 39.06
CA ALA A 604 12.81 13.38 38.99
C ALA A 604 11.94 12.16 38.55
N GLY A 605 12.54 11.04 38.13
CA GLY A 605 11.83 9.82 37.77
C GLY A 605 11.76 9.54 36.26
N GLY A 606 12.53 10.25 35.44
CA GLY A 606 12.56 10.11 33.99
C GLY A 606 11.32 10.69 33.31
N LEU A 607 11.10 10.34 32.02
CA LEU A 607 9.96 10.84 31.23
C LEU A 607 8.64 10.22 31.74
N HIS A 608 7.63 11.09 31.98
CA HIS A 608 6.27 10.68 32.27
C HIS A 608 5.37 10.74 31.04
N ILE A 609 4.63 9.65 30.77
CA ILE A 609 3.70 9.53 29.65
C ILE A 609 2.26 9.62 30.17
N ILE A 610 1.50 10.54 29.61
CA ILE A 610 0.06 10.67 29.86
C ILE A 610 -0.68 10.32 28.56
N GLY A 611 -1.56 9.31 28.60
CA GLY A 611 -2.53 9.04 27.52
C GLY A 611 -3.87 9.65 27.89
N THR A 612 -4.43 10.50 27.02
CA THR A 612 -5.75 11.13 27.27
C THR A 612 -6.92 10.23 26.88
N GLU A 613 -6.66 9.19 26.09
CA GLU A 613 -7.62 8.20 25.63
C GLU A 613 -6.91 6.89 25.31
N ARG A 614 -7.66 5.78 25.22
CA ARG A 614 -7.17 4.53 24.64
C ARG A 614 -7.41 4.55 23.14
N HIS A 615 -6.38 4.15 22.39
CA HIS A 615 -6.49 3.99 20.95
C HIS A 615 -7.30 2.73 20.59
N GLU A 616 -7.72 2.62 19.35
CA GLU A 616 -8.40 1.42 18.82
C GLU A 616 -7.53 0.16 18.90
N SER A 617 -6.22 0.30 18.82
CA SER A 617 -5.24 -0.80 18.92
C SER A 617 -4.36 -0.66 20.16
N ARG A 618 -4.18 -1.79 20.89
CA ARG A 618 -3.25 -1.90 22.03
C ARG A 618 -1.81 -1.60 21.64
N ARG A 619 -1.47 -1.86 20.40
CA ARG A 619 -0.15 -1.61 19.79
C ARG A 619 0.21 -0.12 19.88
N VAL A 620 -0.70 0.77 19.50
CA VAL A 620 -0.48 2.23 19.54
C VAL A 620 -0.30 2.72 20.99
N ASP A 621 -1.08 2.17 21.94
CA ASP A 621 -0.88 2.46 23.37
C ASP A 621 0.51 2.04 23.85
N ASN A 622 0.99 0.86 23.40
CA ASN A 622 2.32 0.36 23.76
C ASN A 622 3.44 1.19 23.11
N GLN A 623 3.24 1.70 21.89
CA GLN A 623 4.18 2.62 21.24
C GLN A 623 4.29 3.95 22.03
N LEU A 624 3.16 4.49 22.48
CA LEU A 624 3.15 5.70 23.30
C LEU A 624 3.91 5.46 24.63
N ARG A 625 3.58 4.38 25.35
CA ARG A 625 4.30 4.00 26.58
C ARG A 625 5.80 3.76 26.32
N GLY A 626 6.15 3.19 25.15
CA GLY A 626 7.52 2.87 24.74
C GLY A 626 8.42 4.08 24.52
N ARG A 627 7.89 5.30 24.57
CA ARG A 627 8.69 6.53 24.51
C ARG A 627 9.42 6.83 25.84
N ALA A 628 9.01 6.22 26.96
CA ALA A 628 9.68 6.30 28.25
C ALA A 628 10.29 4.96 28.67
N GLY A 629 11.29 5.00 29.55
CA GLY A 629 11.94 3.82 30.14
C GLY A 629 12.79 3.05 29.13
N ARG A 630 13.60 3.76 28.30
CA ARG A 630 14.49 3.19 27.28
C ARG A 630 15.81 2.78 27.92
N GLN A 631 16.43 1.70 27.46
CA GLN A 631 17.72 1.17 27.86
C GLN A 631 17.95 1.10 29.40
N GLY A 632 16.86 0.84 30.15
CA GLY A 632 16.93 0.74 31.60
C GLY A 632 16.77 2.06 32.36
N ASP A 633 16.45 3.17 31.68
CA ASP A 633 16.14 4.44 32.32
C ASP A 633 14.83 4.37 33.10
N PRO A 634 14.67 5.16 34.16
CA PRO A 634 13.39 5.31 34.85
C PRO A 634 12.36 6.00 33.92
N GLY A 635 11.10 5.80 34.21
CA GLY A 635 9.98 6.39 33.50
C GLY A 635 8.66 5.94 34.10
N SER A 636 7.57 6.59 33.70
CA SER A 636 6.23 6.21 34.14
C SER A 636 5.20 6.47 33.05
N SER A 637 4.07 5.75 33.13
CA SER A 637 2.94 5.99 32.22
C SER A 637 1.60 5.87 32.95
N ARG A 638 0.62 6.67 32.55
CA ARG A 638 -0.77 6.58 33.01
C ARG A 638 -1.75 7.00 31.92
N PHE A 639 -2.88 6.31 31.83
CA PHE A 639 -3.98 6.65 30.93
C PHE A 639 -5.15 7.22 31.75
N TYR A 640 -5.69 8.34 31.27
CA TYR A 640 -6.87 9.03 31.79
C TYR A 640 -8.02 8.88 30.78
N LEU A 641 -9.12 8.28 31.22
CA LEU A 641 -10.21 7.87 30.35
C LEU A 641 -11.53 8.45 30.83
N SER A 642 -12.49 8.64 29.94
CA SER A 642 -13.86 9.04 30.26
C SER A 642 -14.85 8.07 29.64
N LEU A 643 -16.02 7.88 30.24
CA LEU A 643 -17.12 7.12 29.64
C LEU A 643 -17.65 7.75 28.33
N GLU A 644 -17.35 9.03 28.11
CA GLU A 644 -17.68 9.77 26.89
C GLU A 644 -16.70 9.49 25.74
N ASP A 645 -15.52 8.89 26.02
CA ASP A 645 -14.54 8.56 25.00
C ASP A 645 -15.10 7.55 23.99
N PRO A 646 -14.78 7.67 22.67
CA PRO A 646 -15.42 6.87 21.61
C PRO A 646 -15.37 5.36 21.86
N LEU A 647 -14.20 4.83 22.26
CA LEU A 647 -14.03 3.41 22.53
C LEU A 647 -14.90 2.92 23.70
N LEU A 648 -14.97 3.69 24.81
CA LEU A 648 -15.73 3.33 26.00
C LEU A 648 -17.23 3.48 25.75
N ARG A 649 -17.66 4.51 25.03
CA ARG A 649 -19.05 4.74 24.66
C ARG A 649 -19.65 3.57 23.88
N ILE A 650 -18.88 2.97 22.95
CA ILE A 650 -19.37 1.86 22.10
C ILE A 650 -19.40 0.53 22.88
N PHE A 651 -18.44 0.26 23.75
CA PHE A 651 -18.23 -1.10 24.28
C PHE A 651 -18.51 -1.28 25.78
N ALA A 652 -18.49 -0.23 26.59
CA ALA A 652 -18.48 -0.35 28.05
C ALA A 652 -19.29 0.70 28.81
N ALA A 653 -19.75 1.80 28.18
CA ALA A 653 -20.35 2.94 28.86
C ALA A 653 -21.46 2.55 29.82
N ASP A 654 -22.49 1.83 29.38
CA ASP A 654 -23.68 1.48 30.19
C ASP A 654 -23.34 0.63 31.41
N ARG A 655 -22.44 -0.35 31.24
CA ARG A 655 -22.06 -1.27 32.33
C ARG A 655 -21.17 -0.60 33.37
N VAL A 656 -20.22 0.20 32.94
CA VAL A 656 -19.31 0.91 33.84
C VAL A 656 -20.04 2.06 34.54
N ALA A 657 -20.90 2.81 33.80
CA ALA A 657 -21.76 3.84 34.37
C ALA A 657 -22.69 3.28 35.48
N ALA A 658 -23.37 2.15 35.20
CA ALA A 658 -24.23 1.48 36.20
C ALA A 658 -23.45 1.04 37.44
N ILE A 659 -22.20 0.65 37.33
CA ILE A 659 -21.32 0.29 38.45
C ILE A 659 -20.94 1.59 39.24
N MET A 660 -20.56 2.67 38.53
CA MET A 660 -20.20 3.95 39.15
C MET A 660 -21.39 4.54 39.92
N ASP A 661 -22.58 4.48 39.35
CA ASP A 661 -23.82 4.95 39.99
C ASP A 661 -24.20 4.10 41.21
N ARG A 662 -24.05 2.78 41.10
CA ARG A 662 -24.33 1.85 42.21
C ARG A 662 -23.37 1.99 43.37
N LEU A 663 -22.13 2.43 43.13
CA LEU A 663 -21.09 2.68 44.12
C LEU A 663 -21.15 4.15 44.60
N SER A 664 -22.06 4.99 44.06
CA SER A 664 -22.19 6.42 44.39
C SER A 664 -20.87 7.20 44.27
N ILE A 665 -20.07 6.89 43.25
CA ILE A 665 -18.77 7.53 43.02
C ILE A 665 -19.01 9.00 42.56
N PRO A 666 -18.37 9.99 43.19
CA PRO A 666 -18.44 11.39 42.77
C PRO A 666 -17.94 11.58 41.33
N GLU A 667 -18.38 12.65 40.64
CA GLU A 667 -17.96 12.92 39.27
C GLU A 667 -16.46 13.16 39.10
N ASP A 668 -15.82 13.72 40.13
CA ASP A 668 -14.39 14.03 40.10
C ASP A 668 -13.50 12.87 40.59
N GLU A 669 -14.08 11.74 40.98
CA GLU A 669 -13.34 10.57 41.45
C GLU A 669 -13.26 9.51 40.36
N ALA A 670 -12.04 8.97 40.16
CA ALA A 670 -11.78 7.95 39.16
C ALA A 670 -11.97 6.53 39.68
N ILE A 671 -12.43 5.63 38.83
CA ILE A 671 -12.25 4.19 39.06
C ILE A 671 -10.85 3.77 38.58
N GLU A 672 -10.06 3.23 39.54
CA GLU A 672 -8.75 2.63 39.28
C GLU A 672 -8.80 1.15 39.69
N HIS A 673 -9.09 0.25 38.72
CA HIS A 673 -9.21 -1.18 39.05
C HIS A 673 -8.74 -2.08 37.88
N PRO A 674 -7.95 -3.13 38.13
CA PRO A 674 -7.42 -4.02 37.08
C PRO A 674 -8.50 -4.69 36.21
N TRP A 675 -9.72 -4.88 36.73
CA TRP A 675 -10.83 -5.44 35.96
C TRP A 675 -11.31 -4.48 34.85
N VAL A 676 -11.33 -3.17 35.11
CA VAL A 676 -11.73 -2.15 34.13
C VAL A 676 -10.69 -2.11 33.00
N THR A 677 -9.40 -2.06 33.33
CA THR A 677 -8.31 -2.11 32.34
C THR A 677 -8.42 -3.36 31.44
N ARG A 678 -8.68 -4.54 32.02
CA ARG A 678 -8.89 -5.77 31.25
C ARG A 678 -10.14 -5.73 30.36
N SER A 679 -11.20 -5.08 30.80
CA SER A 679 -12.42 -4.90 29.99
C SER A 679 -12.15 -4.04 28.75
N ILE A 680 -11.37 -2.96 28.92
CA ILE A 680 -10.95 -2.08 27.84
C ILE A 680 -10.03 -2.84 26.87
N GLU A 681 -9.04 -3.57 27.36
CA GLU A 681 -8.20 -4.43 26.51
C GLU A 681 -9.00 -5.45 25.69
N ASN A 682 -10.05 -6.03 26.26
CA ASN A 682 -10.93 -6.94 25.54
C ASN A 682 -11.78 -6.22 24.47
N ALA A 683 -12.16 -4.96 24.70
CA ALA A 683 -12.82 -4.13 23.70
C ALA A 683 -11.86 -3.83 22.53
N GLN A 684 -10.63 -3.40 22.83
CA GLN A 684 -9.59 -3.19 21.81
C GLN A 684 -9.33 -4.44 20.96
N ARG A 685 -9.23 -5.63 21.58
CA ARG A 685 -9.08 -6.91 20.83
C ARG A 685 -10.22 -7.17 19.85
N LYS A 686 -11.46 -6.76 20.17
CA LYS A 686 -12.59 -6.90 19.25
C LYS A 686 -12.49 -5.93 18.07
N VAL A 687 -12.04 -4.69 18.33
CA VAL A 687 -11.80 -3.71 17.26
C VAL A 687 -10.64 -4.16 16.37
N GLU A 688 -9.53 -4.63 16.97
CA GLU A 688 -8.38 -5.19 16.23
C GLU A 688 -8.82 -6.34 15.32
N ALA A 689 -9.62 -7.28 15.84
CA ALA A 689 -10.13 -8.41 15.06
C ALA A 689 -11.05 -7.95 13.91
N ARG A 690 -11.94 -6.96 14.14
CA ARG A 690 -12.80 -6.38 13.09
C ARG A 690 -11.95 -5.69 12.01
N ASN A 691 -10.96 -4.89 12.40
CA ASN A 691 -10.07 -4.23 11.46
C ASN A 691 -9.24 -5.24 10.64
N PHE A 692 -8.79 -6.34 11.27
CA PHE A 692 -8.15 -7.46 10.56
C PHE A 692 -9.09 -8.09 9.53
N ASP A 693 -10.34 -8.38 9.90
CA ASP A 693 -11.33 -8.95 8.97
C ASP A 693 -11.56 -8.02 7.77
N ILE A 694 -11.66 -6.69 7.99
CA ILE A 694 -11.80 -5.70 6.90
C ILE A 694 -10.59 -5.76 5.96
N ARG A 695 -9.35 -5.71 6.50
CA ARG A 695 -8.12 -5.80 5.67
C ARG A 695 -8.04 -7.12 4.91
N LYS A 696 -8.42 -8.22 5.55
CA LYS A 696 -8.46 -9.54 4.92
C LYS A 696 -9.47 -9.60 3.78
N HIS A 697 -10.66 -9.01 3.95
CA HIS A 697 -11.66 -8.95 2.88
C HIS A 697 -11.17 -8.13 1.69
N LEU A 698 -10.55 -6.97 1.93
CA LEU A 698 -9.96 -6.16 0.86
C LEU A 698 -8.89 -6.95 0.09
N LEU A 699 -8.02 -7.67 0.81
CA LEU A 699 -6.98 -8.48 0.19
C LEU A 699 -7.55 -9.64 -0.63
N GLU A 700 -8.61 -10.31 -0.17
CA GLU A 700 -9.24 -11.43 -0.89
C GLU A 700 -9.80 -11.02 -2.27
N PHE A 701 -10.25 -9.77 -2.43
CA PHE A 701 -10.63 -9.21 -3.73
C PHE A 701 -9.41 -8.77 -4.54
N ASP A 702 -8.43 -8.10 -3.91
CA ASP A 702 -7.23 -7.66 -4.62
C ASP A 702 -6.32 -8.81 -5.06
N ASP A 703 -6.34 -9.95 -4.37
CA ASP A 703 -5.57 -11.14 -4.78
C ASP A 703 -5.97 -11.60 -6.19
N VAL A 704 -7.25 -11.51 -6.58
CA VAL A 704 -7.72 -11.85 -7.93
C VAL A 704 -7.14 -10.87 -8.96
N ALA A 705 -7.26 -9.57 -8.69
CA ALA A 705 -6.68 -8.53 -9.56
C ALA A 705 -5.14 -8.64 -9.62
N ASN A 706 -4.49 -9.07 -8.53
CA ASN A 706 -3.05 -9.25 -8.49
C ASN A 706 -2.55 -10.43 -9.32
N ASP A 707 -3.29 -11.54 -9.36
CA ASP A 707 -2.94 -12.67 -10.23
C ASP A 707 -3.04 -12.27 -11.71
N GLN A 708 -4.07 -11.51 -12.10
CA GLN A 708 -4.23 -10.96 -13.44
C GLN A 708 -3.13 -9.93 -13.77
N ARG A 709 -2.81 -9.02 -12.83
CA ARG A 709 -1.72 -8.02 -12.96
C ARG A 709 -0.38 -8.69 -13.23
N ARG A 710 -0.08 -9.78 -12.55
CA ARG A 710 1.16 -10.56 -12.79
C ARG A 710 1.26 -11.05 -14.22
N VAL A 711 0.17 -11.59 -14.78
CA VAL A 711 0.14 -12.07 -16.17
C VAL A 711 0.38 -10.91 -17.14
N ILE A 712 -0.34 -9.81 -16.99
CA ILE A 712 -0.21 -8.63 -17.87
C ILE A 712 1.20 -8.02 -17.77
N TYR A 713 1.74 -7.82 -16.56
CA TYR A 713 3.07 -7.24 -16.38
C TYR A 713 4.17 -8.18 -16.87
N GLN A 714 3.99 -9.51 -16.76
CA GLN A 714 4.91 -10.47 -17.32
C GLN A 714 4.89 -10.43 -18.86
N GLN A 715 3.71 -10.41 -19.49
CA GLN A 715 3.58 -10.25 -20.94
C GLN A 715 4.20 -8.95 -21.43
N ARG A 716 3.96 -7.84 -20.70
CA ARG A 716 4.61 -6.56 -21.01
C ARG A 716 6.13 -6.66 -20.99
N ASN A 717 6.68 -7.32 -19.99
CA ASN A 717 8.12 -7.50 -19.83
C ASN A 717 8.70 -8.33 -20.97
N GLU A 718 8.04 -9.44 -21.32
CA GLU A 718 8.42 -10.30 -22.43
C GLU A 718 8.46 -9.53 -23.76
N ILE A 719 7.47 -8.68 -24.04
CA ILE A 719 7.43 -7.81 -25.22
C ILE A 719 8.56 -6.76 -25.21
N MET A 720 8.83 -6.13 -24.05
CA MET A 720 9.89 -5.12 -23.93
C MET A 720 11.30 -5.71 -24.06
N GLU A 721 11.52 -6.92 -23.54
CA GLU A 721 12.83 -7.59 -23.47
C GLU A 721 13.12 -8.43 -24.74
N ALA A 722 12.10 -8.68 -25.60
CA ALA A 722 12.27 -9.49 -26.80
C ALA A 722 13.14 -8.77 -27.85
N ASP A 723 14.18 -9.44 -28.33
CA ASP A 723 14.99 -8.99 -29.45
C ASP A 723 14.26 -9.16 -30.79
N ASP A 724 13.34 -10.12 -30.88
CA ASP A 724 12.54 -10.44 -32.08
C ASP A 724 11.08 -10.71 -31.67
N LEU A 725 10.13 -10.08 -32.35
CA LEU A 725 8.69 -10.17 -32.04
C LEU A 725 7.93 -11.01 -33.09
N ARG A 726 8.59 -11.47 -34.18
CA ARG A 726 7.94 -12.13 -35.34
C ARG A 726 7.14 -13.36 -34.96
N ASP A 727 7.72 -14.25 -34.14
CA ASP A 727 7.03 -15.47 -33.70
C ASP A 727 5.82 -15.13 -32.80
N MET A 728 5.94 -14.10 -31.96
CA MET A 728 4.87 -13.65 -31.11
C MET A 728 3.72 -13.05 -31.91
N VAL A 729 4.03 -12.18 -32.89
CA VAL A 729 3.03 -11.52 -33.74
C VAL A 729 2.34 -12.55 -34.67
N SER A 730 3.07 -13.54 -35.25
CA SER A 730 2.46 -14.64 -35.98
C SER A 730 1.57 -15.52 -35.10
N GLY A 731 2.00 -15.82 -33.88
CA GLY A 731 1.20 -16.54 -32.89
C GLY A 731 -0.11 -15.83 -32.52
N LEU A 732 -0.09 -14.48 -32.41
CA LEU A 732 -1.31 -13.68 -32.19
C LEU A 732 -2.29 -13.81 -33.38
N ARG A 733 -1.81 -13.66 -34.65
CA ARG A 733 -2.65 -13.82 -35.84
C ARG A 733 -3.28 -15.20 -35.91
N ARG A 734 -2.50 -16.24 -35.61
CA ARG A 734 -3.00 -17.62 -35.57
C ARG A 734 -4.09 -17.81 -34.52
N SER A 735 -3.87 -17.31 -33.30
CA SER A 735 -4.86 -17.38 -32.21
C SER A 735 -6.17 -16.65 -32.56
N VAL A 736 -6.08 -15.48 -33.20
CA VAL A 736 -7.26 -14.74 -33.69
C VAL A 736 -7.98 -15.52 -34.78
N THR A 737 -7.23 -16.14 -35.73
CA THR A 737 -7.80 -17.00 -36.76
C THR A 737 -8.55 -18.20 -36.19
N GLU A 738 -7.97 -18.86 -35.19
CA GLU A 738 -8.61 -19.98 -34.47
C GLU A 738 -9.94 -19.53 -33.83
N THR A 739 -9.96 -18.35 -33.24
CA THR A 739 -11.18 -17.77 -32.63
C THR A 739 -12.25 -17.46 -33.68
N LEU A 740 -11.89 -16.81 -34.79
CA LEU A 740 -12.80 -16.47 -35.87
C LEU A 740 -13.39 -17.74 -36.53
N VAL A 741 -12.55 -18.72 -36.89
CA VAL A 741 -13.00 -20.00 -37.47
C VAL A 741 -13.92 -20.72 -36.46
N GLY A 742 -13.56 -20.80 -35.18
CA GLY A 742 -14.37 -21.47 -34.16
C GLY A 742 -15.73 -20.81 -33.91
N GLN A 743 -15.88 -19.50 -34.16
CA GLN A 743 -17.17 -18.79 -34.06
C GLN A 743 -18.11 -19.09 -35.22
N HIS A 744 -17.56 -19.27 -36.44
CA HIS A 744 -18.36 -19.47 -37.68
C HIS A 744 -18.39 -20.92 -38.15
N MET A 745 -17.42 -21.73 -37.70
CA MET A 745 -17.31 -23.17 -37.96
C MET A 745 -17.07 -23.90 -36.61
N PRO A 746 -18.09 -24.05 -35.74
CA PRO A 746 -17.89 -24.67 -34.46
C PRO A 746 -17.37 -26.10 -34.55
N HIS A 747 -16.33 -26.44 -33.80
CA HIS A 747 -15.69 -27.76 -33.83
C HIS A 747 -16.67 -28.91 -33.60
N GLY A 748 -16.68 -29.89 -34.53
CA GLY A 748 -17.60 -31.04 -34.51
C GLY A 748 -19.03 -30.73 -34.97
N SER A 749 -19.31 -29.53 -35.48
CA SER A 749 -20.57 -29.20 -36.16
C SER A 749 -20.58 -29.73 -37.59
N VAL A 750 -21.76 -29.87 -38.17
CA VAL A 750 -21.97 -30.29 -39.57
C VAL A 750 -21.89 -29.06 -40.49
N GLU A 751 -21.49 -29.28 -41.74
CA GLU A 751 -21.27 -28.21 -42.76
C GLU A 751 -22.47 -27.27 -42.91
N GLU A 752 -23.69 -27.79 -42.76
CA GLU A 752 -24.92 -27.00 -42.87
C GLU A 752 -25.07 -25.93 -41.76
N GLN A 753 -24.30 -26.04 -40.68
CA GLN A 753 -24.26 -25.06 -39.54
C GLN A 753 -23.15 -24.02 -39.71
N TRP A 754 -22.30 -24.10 -40.72
CA TRP A 754 -21.20 -23.20 -40.95
C TRP A 754 -21.66 -21.95 -41.70
N ASP A 755 -21.32 -20.77 -41.11
CA ASP A 755 -21.56 -19.48 -41.75
C ASP A 755 -20.29 -18.97 -42.45
N LEU A 756 -20.01 -19.55 -43.61
CA LEU A 756 -18.81 -19.27 -44.39
C LEU A 756 -18.78 -17.82 -44.94
N ALA A 757 -19.94 -17.27 -45.28
CA ALA A 757 -20.01 -15.90 -45.80
C ALA A 757 -19.68 -14.87 -44.67
N ALA A 758 -20.17 -15.10 -43.45
CA ALA A 758 -19.81 -14.31 -42.31
C ALA A 758 -18.33 -14.45 -41.92
N LEU A 759 -17.76 -15.67 -42.04
CA LEU A 759 -16.32 -15.92 -41.82
C LEU A 759 -15.45 -15.12 -42.82
N GLU A 760 -15.76 -15.16 -44.12
CA GLU A 760 -15.04 -14.38 -45.16
C GLU A 760 -15.12 -12.87 -44.87
N GLY A 761 -16.29 -12.38 -44.46
CA GLY A 761 -16.48 -10.99 -44.03
C GLY A 761 -15.67 -10.62 -42.78
N ALA A 762 -15.63 -11.51 -41.77
CA ALA A 762 -14.85 -11.31 -40.56
C ALA A 762 -13.33 -11.30 -40.82
N ILE A 763 -12.83 -12.17 -41.73
CA ILE A 763 -11.44 -12.18 -42.13
C ILE A 763 -11.06 -10.88 -42.85
N SER A 764 -11.92 -10.42 -43.77
CA SER A 764 -11.69 -9.14 -44.46
C SER A 764 -11.65 -7.95 -43.52
N LEU A 765 -12.56 -7.90 -42.53
CA LEU A 765 -12.59 -6.85 -41.50
C LEU A 765 -11.36 -6.89 -40.57
N GLN A 766 -10.94 -8.10 -40.18
CA GLN A 766 -9.87 -8.31 -39.20
C GLN A 766 -8.47 -8.14 -39.76
N PHE A 767 -8.25 -8.72 -40.95
CA PHE A 767 -6.92 -8.78 -41.56
C PHE A 767 -6.78 -7.92 -42.83
N GLY A 768 -7.86 -7.38 -43.38
CA GLY A 768 -7.85 -6.58 -44.59
C GLY A 768 -7.51 -7.41 -45.85
N ILE A 769 -7.73 -8.73 -45.84
CA ILE A 769 -7.49 -9.65 -46.95
C ILE A 769 -8.80 -10.34 -47.35
N GLU A 770 -8.97 -10.58 -48.64
CA GLU A 770 -10.12 -11.33 -49.16
C GLU A 770 -9.67 -12.74 -49.48
N LEU A 771 -10.26 -13.75 -48.83
CA LEU A 771 -9.93 -15.17 -48.98
C LEU A 771 -11.19 -15.95 -49.38
N PRO A 772 -11.15 -16.77 -50.47
CA PRO A 772 -12.31 -17.54 -50.94
C PRO A 772 -12.43 -18.86 -50.16
N VAL A 773 -12.82 -18.81 -48.89
CA VAL A 773 -12.91 -19.98 -48.01
C VAL A 773 -13.95 -21.00 -48.51
N GLN A 774 -15.07 -20.48 -49.06
CA GLN A 774 -16.10 -21.34 -49.64
C GLN A 774 -15.58 -22.13 -50.83
N ASP A 775 -14.72 -21.55 -51.67
CA ASP A 775 -14.19 -22.23 -52.86
C ASP A 775 -13.14 -23.29 -52.45
N TRP A 776 -12.38 -23.05 -51.35
CA TRP A 776 -11.45 -24.04 -50.80
C TRP A 776 -12.16 -25.32 -50.35
N LEU A 777 -13.26 -25.17 -49.59
CA LEU A 777 -14.04 -26.30 -49.08
C LEU A 777 -14.77 -27.05 -50.22
N ARG A 778 -15.19 -26.36 -51.30
CA ARG A 778 -15.75 -27.00 -52.49
C ARG A 778 -14.72 -27.79 -53.30
N ALA A 779 -13.48 -27.29 -53.36
CA ALA A 779 -12.39 -27.94 -54.09
C ALA A 779 -11.80 -29.13 -53.33
N GLU A 780 -11.77 -29.07 -52.03
CA GLU A 780 -11.16 -30.03 -51.11
C GLU A 780 -12.16 -30.38 -49.96
N PRO A 781 -13.10 -31.34 -50.21
CA PRO A 781 -14.12 -31.71 -49.22
C PRO A 781 -13.56 -32.37 -47.93
N GLU A 782 -12.29 -32.80 -47.93
CA GLU A 782 -11.61 -33.36 -46.74
C GLU A 782 -10.93 -32.28 -45.85
N LEU A 783 -11.00 -31.00 -46.27
CA LEU A 783 -10.41 -29.89 -45.49
C LEU A 783 -11.25 -29.64 -44.24
N ASP A 784 -10.67 -29.91 -43.09
CA ASP A 784 -11.29 -29.69 -41.77
C ASP A 784 -11.08 -28.24 -41.29
N ASP A 785 -11.71 -27.93 -40.17
CA ASP A 785 -11.58 -26.63 -39.47
C ASP A 785 -10.10 -26.28 -39.18
N SER A 786 -9.27 -27.24 -38.80
CA SER A 786 -7.84 -27.03 -38.53
C SER A 786 -7.05 -26.69 -39.79
N GLY A 787 -7.39 -27.31 -40.95
CA GLY A 787 -6.81 -26.98 -42.24
C GLY A 787 -7.21 -25.60 -42.76
N VAL A 788 -8.46 -25.19 -42.50
CA VAL A 788 -8.92 -23.82 -42.78
C VAL A 788 -8.16 -22.78 -41.93
N VAL A 789 -8.02 -23.02 -40.64
CA VAL A 789 -7.21 -22.15 -39.74
C VAL A 789 -5.79 -22.00 -40.25
N GLN A 790 -5.14 -23.11 -40.62
CA GLN A 790 -3.77 -23.08 -41.10
C GLN A 790 -3.63 -22.24 -42.40
N ARG A 791 -4.51 -22.42 -43.36
CA ARG A 791 -4.48 -21.67 -44.65
C ARG A 791 -4.73 -20.18 -44.46
N ILE A 792 -5.69 -19.80 -43.58
CA ILE A 792 -5.95 -18.39 -43.29
C ILE A 792 -4.74 -17.76 -42.58
N ALA A 793 -4.15 -18.45 -41.59
CA ALA A 793 -2.98 -17.97 -40.87
C ALA A 793 -1.77 -17.79 -41.80
N GLU A 794 -1.48 -18.76 -42.68
CA GLU A 794 -0.42 -18.67 -43.69
C GLU A 794 -0.63 -17.51 -44.67
N ALA A 795 -1.88 -17.30 -45.13
CA ALA A 795 -2.22 -16.17 -46.01
C ALA A 795 -2.04 -14.83 -45.30
N ALA A 796 -2.45 -14.71 -44.01
CA ALA A 796 -2.27 -13.51 -43.21
C ALA A 796 -0.79 -13.23 -42.94
N ASP A 797 0.00 -14.26 -42.64
CA ASP A 797 1.45 -14.12 -42.42
C ASP A 797 2.17 -13.68 -43.73
N SER A 798 1.79 -14.23 -44.87
CA SER A 798 2.32 -13.84 -46.18
C SER A 798 1.98 -12.39 -46.53
N ALA A 799 0.72 -11.96 -46.33
CA ALA A 799 0.29 -10.60 -46.56
C ALA A 799 1.00 -9.60 -45.65
N TYR A 800 1.24 -9.98 -44.41
CA TYR A 800 1.99 -9.17 -43.47
C TYR A 800 3.46 -9.04 -43.87
N ALA A 801 4.10 -10.15 -44.21
CA ALA A 801 5.50 -10.17 -44.67
C ALA A 801 5.74 -9.30 -45.89
N GLU A 802 4.82 -9.37 -46.91
CA GLU A 802 4.88 -8.47 -48.08
C GLU A 802 4.75 -6.99 -47.70
N LYS A 803 3.88 -6.68 -46.74
CA LYS A 803 3.63 -5.30 -46.27
C LYS A 803 4.85 -4.69 -45.59
N ILE A 804 5.55 -5.47 -44.75
CA ILE A 804 6.73 -4.98 -44.01
C ILE A 804 8.04 -5.05 -44.78
N ALA A 805 8.10 -5.83 -45.89
CA ALA A 805 9.31 -6.00 -46.69
C ALA A 805 10.03 -4.68 -47.10
N PRO A 806 9.34 -3.56 -47.40
CA PRO A 806 10.00 -2.32 -47.75
C PRO A 806 10.47 -1.48 -46.52
N VAL A 807 10.16 -1.90 -45.30
CA VAL A 807 10.44 -1.14 -44.07
C VAL A 807 11.70 -1.70 -43.38
N ASP A 808 12.48 -0.78 -42.78
CA ASP A 808 13.65 -1.18 -41.99
C ASP A 808 13.24 -2.10 -40.82
N PRO A 809 13.94 -3.24 -40.61
CA PRO A 809 13.59 -4.22 -39.57
C PRO A 809 13.58 -3.68 -38.12
N GLU A 810 14.42 -2.69 -37.80
CA GLU A 810 14.46 -2.09 -36.51
C GLU A 810 13.23 -1.18 -36.25
N SER A 811 12.87 -0.41 -37.26
CA SER A 811 11.69 0.45 -37.24
C SER A 811 10.39 -0.34 -37.10
N ILE A 812 10.29 -1.47 -37.83
CA ILE A 812 9.10 -2.34 -37.71
C ILE A 812 8.98 -2.98 -36.33
N ARG A 813 10.10 -3.45 -35.75
CA ARG A 813 10.13 -4.05 -34.43
C ARG A 813 9.69 -3.04 -33.35
N ASP A 814 10.18 -1.79 -33.43
CA ASP A 814 9.81 -0.73 -32.49
C ASP A 814 8.33 -0.34 -32.66
N PHE A 815 7.81 -0.35 -33.88
CA PHE A 815 6.39 -0.13 -34.15
C PHE A 815 5.54 -1.28 -33.59
N GLU A 816 5.87 -2.54 -33.84
CA GLU A 816 5.18 -3.72 -33.30
C GLU A 816 5.15 -3.66 -31.78
N ARG A 817 6.31 -3.40 -31.15
CA ARG A 817 6.43 -3.26 -29.69
C ARG A 817 5.53 -2.14 -29.15
N SER A 818 5.54 -0.99 -29.80
CA SER A 818 4.73 0.16 -29.39
C SER A 818 3.24 -0.13 -29.46
N ILE A 819 2.76 -0.70 -30.56
CA ILE A 819 1.34 -1.08 -30.73
C ILE A 819 0.92 -2.10 -29.69
N MET A 820 1.72 -3.17 -29.49
CA MET A 820 1.41 -4.20 -28.51
C MET A 820 1.31 -3.64 -27.09
N LEU A 821 2.29 -2.85 -26.66
CA LEU A 821 2.30 -2.25 -25.32
C LEU A 821 1.15 -1.26 -25.14
N GLN A 822 0.88 -0.41 -26.12
CA GLN A 822 -0.19 0.60 -26.05
C GLN A 822 -1.57 -0.05 -25.97
N THR A 823 -1.81 -1.11 -26.74
CA THR A 823 -3.07 -1.87 -26.72
C THR A 823 -3.27 -2.56 -25.38
N ILE A 824 -2.24 -3.25 -24.87
CA ILE A 824 -2.28 -3.89 -23.54
C ILE A 824 -2.60 -2.85 -22.47
N ASP A 825 -1.93 -1.68 -22.46
CA ASP A 825 -2.12 -0.65 -21.43
C ASP A 825 -3.52 -0.04 -21.50
N THR A 826 -4.06 0.15 -22.70
CA THR A 826 -5.42 0.69 -22.86
C THR A 826 -6.46 -0.29 -22.36
N ARG A 827 -6.38 -1.56 -22.78
CA ARG A 827 -7.33 -2.58 -22.35
C ARG A 827 -7.20 -2.94 -20.86
N TRP A 828 -5.96 -2.92 -20.35
CA TRP A 828 -5.74 -3.12 -18.91
C TRP A 828 -6.38 -2.04 -18.04
N ARG A 829 -6.32 -0.77 -18.45
CA ARG A 829 -7.00 0.34 -17.75
C ARG A 829 -8.52 0.17 -17.75
N GLU A 830 -9.10 -0.20 -18.89
CA GLU A 830 -10.54 -0.48 -19.01
C GLU A 830 -10.94 -1.65 -18.11
N HIS A 831 -10.13 -2.71 -18.07
CA HIS A 831 -10.35 -3.86 -17.21
C HIS A 831 -10.26 -3.52 -15.73
N LEU A 832 -9.32 -2.69 -15.28
CA LEU A 832 -9.25 -2.22 -13.89
C LEU A 832 -10.52 -1.47 -13.50
N ALA A 833 -11.06 -0.63 -14.38
CA ALA A 833 -12.33 0.06 -14.13
C ALA A 833 -13.51 -0.94 -14.03
N ALA A 834 -13.59 -1.93 -14.94
CA ALA A 834 -14.60 -2.98 -14.91
C ALA A 834 -14.53 -3.80 -13.61
N MET A 835 -13.31 -4.14 -13.15
CA MET A 835 -13.09 -4.86 -11.89
C MET A 835 -13.49 -4.04 -10.66
N ASP A 836 -13.29 -2.73 -10.67
CA ASP A 836 -13.74 -1.84 -9.59
C ASP A 836 -15.28 -1.77 -9.56
N TYR A 837 -15.94 -1.69 -10.70
CA TYR A 837 -17.42 -1.73 -10.79
C TYR A 837 -17.97 -3.09 -10.34
N LEU A 838 -17.35 -4.19 -10.76
CA LEU A 838 -17.73 -5.54 -10.32
C LEU A 838 -17.63 -5.67 -8.80
N ARG A 839 -16.54 -5.17 -8.18
CA ARG A 839 -16.34 -5.21 -6.72
C ARG A 839 -17.45 -4.45 -5.97
N GLN A 840 -17.89 -3.31 -6.49
CA GLN A 840 -18.98 -2.52 -5.88
C GLN A 840 -20.32 -3.22 -5.99
N GLY A 841 -20.62 -3.84 -7.15
CA GLY A 841 -21.90 -4.49 -7.43
C GLY A 841 -22.04 -5.91 -6.88
N ILE A 842 -20.95 -6.59 -6.55
CA ILE A 842 -20.96 -8.04 -6.26
C ILE A 842 -21.78 -8.42 -5.02
N HIS A 843 -21.95 -7.50 -4.08
CA HIS A 843 -22.76 -7.73 -2.87
C HIS A 843 -24.21 -8.01 -3.18
N LEU A 844 -24.72 -7.50 -4.31
CA LEU A 844 -26.11 -7.71 -4.77
C LEU A 844 -26.38 -9.19 -5.11
N ARG A 845 -25.34 -9.95 -5.49
CA ARG A 845 -25.46 -11.42 -5.74
C ARG A 845 -25.84 -12.19 -4.47
N GLY A 846 -25.59 -11.62 -3.28
CA GLY A 846 -26.03 -12.20 -2.01
C GLY A 846 -27.53 -12.31 -1.85
N TYR A 847 -28.32 -11.42 -2.48
CA TYR A 847 -29.78 -11.50 -2.48
C TYR A 847 -30.29 -12.73 -3.27
N ALA A 848 -29.56 -13.17 -4.30
CA ALA A 848 -29.82 -14.40 -5.05
C ALA A 848 -29.26 -15.66 -4.35
N GLN A 849 -28.90 -15.61 -3.06
CA GLN A 849 -28.32 -16.70 -2.27
C GLN A 849 -27.00 -17.25 -2.84
N GLN A 850 -26.32 -16.53 -3.70
CA GLN A 850 -25.00 -16.86 -4.23
C GLN A 850 -23.90 -16.35 -3.28
N ASN A 851 -22.71 -17.00 -3.30
CA ASN A 851 -21.59 -16.52 -2.52
C ASN A 851 -20.86 -15.40 -3.29
N PRO A 852 -20.90 -14.13 -2.81
CA PRO A 852 -20.34 -12.99 -3.55
C PRO A 852 -18.87 -13.15 -3.91
N LYS A 853 -18.06 -13.83 -3.06
CA LYS A 853 -16.63 -14.06 -3.33
C LYS A 853 -16.39 -15.07 -4.47
N GLN A 854 -17.23 -16.10 -4.57
CA GLN A 854 -17.10 -17.10 -5.64
C GLN A 854 -17.56 -16.50 -6.98
N GLU A 855 -18.66 -15.76 -6.96
CA GLU A 855 -19.14 -15.05 -8.14
C GLU A 855 -18.16 -13.99 -8.62
N TYR A 856 -17.56 -13.21 -7.70
CA TYR A 856 -16.51 -12.26 -8.07
C TYR A 856 -15.33 -12.93 -8.78
N LYS A 857 -14.87 -14.08 -8.28
CA LYS A 857 -13.77 -14.81 -8.93
C LYS A 857 -14.16 -15.32 -10.32
N ARG A 858 -15.39 -15.82 -10.49
CA ARG A 858 -15.91 -16.32 -11.77
C ARG A 858 -16.04 -15.19 -12.78
N GLU A 859 -16.77 -14.12 -12.43
CA GLU A 859 -16.99 -12.99 -13.32
C GLU A 859 -15.69 -12.25 -13.65
N ALA A 860 -14.77 -12.10 -12.68
CA ALA A 860 -13.44 -11.52 -12.91
C ALA A 860 -12.57 -12.37 -13.87
N PHE A 861 -12.71 -13.71 -13.84
CA PHE A 861 -12.01 -14.59 -14.76
C PHE A 861 -12.57 -14.48 -16.19
N GLU A 862 -13.88 -14.39 -16.33
CA GLU A 862 -14.57 -14.15 -17.62
C GLU A 862 -14.13 -12.81 -18.24
N LEU A 863 -14.21 -11.71 -17.49
CA LEU A 863 -13.73 -10.37 -17.92
C LEU A 863 -12.25 -10.36 -18.32
N PHE A 864 -11.42 -11.14 -17.63
CA PHE A 864 -9.99 -11.24 -17.97
C PHE A 864 -9.74 -12.05 -19.26
N GLY A 865 -10.54 -13.09 -19.51
CA GLY A 865 -10.53 -13.82 -20.79
C GLY A 865 -10.88 -12.90 -21.95
N ASP A 866 -11.96 -12.13 -21.81
CA ASP A 866 -12.41 -11.16 -22.82
C ASP A 866 -11.34 -10.09 -23.11
N LEU A 867 -10.65 -9.60 -22.07
CA LEU A 867 -9.53 -8.66 -22.22
C LEU A 867 -8.41 -9.27 -23.07
N LEU A 868 -7.98 -10.49 -22.76
CA LEU A 868 -6.87 -11.14 -23.47
C LEU A 868 -7.22 -11.37 -24.95
N ASP A 869 -8.45 -11.76 -25.24
CA ASP A 869 -8.91 -11.99 -26.61
C ASP A 869 -9.08 -10.67 -27.38
N ALA A 870 -9.58 -9.61 -26.72
CA ALA A 870 -9.63 -8.27 -27.30
C ALA A 870 -8.24 -7.73 -27.64
N VAL A 871 -7.25 -7.89 -26.74
CA VAL A 871 -5.85 -7.48 -27.01
C VAL A 871 -5.29 -8.19 -28.24
N LYS A 872 -5.48 -9.54 -28.36
CA LYS A 872 -5.02 -10.30 -29.53
C LYS A 872 -5.66 -9.79 -30.82
N ALA A 873 -6.99 -9.58 -30.81
CA ALA A 873 -7.73 -9.13 -31.96
C ALA A 873 -7.29 -7.72 -32.41
N GLU A 874 -7.21 -6.77 -31.48
CA GLU A 874 -6.83 -5.39 -31.78
C GLU A 874 -5.39 -5.25 -32.24
N VAL A 875 -4.42 -5.91 -31.58
CA VAL A 875 -3.03 -5.91 -32.02
C VAL A 875 -2.92 -6.49 -33.43
N SER A 876 -3.55 -7.65 -33.69
CA SER A 876 -3.54 -8.27 -35.01
C SER A 876 -4.17 -7.35 -36.06
N GLN A 877 -5.32 -6.72 -35.74
CA GLN A 877 -6.00 -5.80 -36.65
C GLN A 877 -5.15 -4.56 -36.95
N ALA A 878 -4.59 -3.91 -35.93
CA ALA A 878 -3.76 -2.73 -36.08
C ALA A 878 -2.52 -3.01 -36.93
N LEU A 879 -1.85 -4.16 -36.68
CA LEU A 879 -0.69 -4.58 -37.45
C LEU A 879 -1.04 -5.04 -38.90
N MET A 880 -2.26 -5.53 -39.16
CA MET A 880 -2.70 -5.88 -40.48
C MET A 880 -3.25 -4.71 -41.31
N LEU A 881 -3.85 -3.69 -40.66
CA LEU A 881 -4.50 -2.59 -41.37
C LEU A 881 -3.64 -1.32 -41.52
N PHE A 882 -2.45 -1.21 -40.88
CA PHE A 882 -1.59 -0.03 -41.04
C PHE A 882 -1.10 0.15 -42.49
N ARG A 883 -0.85 1.39 -42.87
CA ARG A 883 -0.36 1.72 -44.23
C ARG A 883 1.04 2.29 -44.15
N VAL A 884 1.97 1.66 -44.86
CA VAL A 884 3.32 2.22 -45.06
C VAL A 884 3.21 3.39 -46.02
N ARG A 885 3.54 4.59 -45.62
CA ARG A 885 3.74 5.71 -46.55
C ARG A 885 5.18 5.65 -47.02
N PRO A 886 5.47 5.60 -48.34
CA PRO A 886 6.82 5.77 -48.83
C PRO A 886 7.33 7.15 -48.36
N ALA A 887 8.58 7.22 -47.87
CA ALA A 887 9.20 8.50 -47.62
C ALA A 887 9.22 9.24 -48.98
N GLU A 888 8.41 10.29 -49.15
CA GLU A 888 8.54 11.22 -50.27
C GLU A 888 9.96 11.80 -50.16
N VAL A 889 10.79 11.45 -51.13
CA VAL A 889 12.08 12.11 -51.34
C VAL A 889 11.71 13.58 -51.48
N GLU A 890 12.05 14.41 -50.51
CA GLU A 890 11.98 15.88 -50.63
C GLU A 890 12.79 16.24 -51.90
N ALA A 891 12.06 16.43 -52.98
CA ALA A 891 12.64 17.03 -54.17
C ALA A 891 12.94 18.47 -53.79
N GLU A 892 14.23 18.83 -53.81
CA GLU A 892 14.67 20.22 -53.74
C GLU A 892 13.92 21.06 -54.80
N GLU A 893 12.92 21.82 -54.37
CA GLU A 893 12.33 22.87 -55.18
C GLU A 893 13.30 24.06 -55.30
N PRO A 894 13.52 24.58 -56.50
CA PRO A 894 14.42 25.72 -56.70
C PRO A 894 13.82 26.98 -56.12
N THR A 895 14.64 27.68 -55.37
CA THR A 895 14.40 29.04 -54.82
C THR A 895 13.75 29.97 -55.82
N ALA A 896 12.52 30.43 -55.61
CA ALA A 896 11.93 31.61 -56.19
C ALA A 896 11.44 32.57 -55.09
N ALA A 897 11.76 33.82 -55.27
CA ALA A 897 11.67 34.94 -54.34
C ALA A 897 10.27 35.21 -53.79
N ALA A 898 10.26 35.72 -52.55
CA ALA A 898 9.13 36.19 -51.74
C ALA A 898 8.17 37.20 -52.45
N PRO A 899 6.89 37.25 -51.99
CA PRO A 899 6.53 38.40 -51.17
C PRO A 899 5.77 38.06 -49.89
N ALA A 900 5.97 38.93 -48.94
CA ALA A 900 5.46 38.95 -47.57
C ALA A 900 3.94 39.00 -47.48
N SER A 901 3.35 38.27 -46.52
CA SER A 901 2.45 38.79 -45.48
C SER A 901 1.81 37.66 -44.62
N GLN A 902 2.14 37.67 -43.34
CA GLN A 902 1.27 37.70 -42.15
C GLN A 902 0.47 36.48 -41.75
N THR A 903 0.72 36.16 -40.48
CA THR A 903 -0.07 35.49 -39.44
C THR A 903 0.08 33.97 -39.32
N GLY A 904 1.00 33.56 -38.43
CA GLY A 904 1.10 32.23 -37.88
C GLY A 904 1.38 32.32 -36.39
N ALA A 905 0.65 31.60 -35.57
CA ALA A 905 0.88 31.47 -34.15
C ALA A 905 2.19 30.68 -33.87
N PRO A 906 2.93 30.99 -32.82
CA PRO A 906 4.21 30.33 -32.54
C PRO A 906 4.02 29.00 -31.79
N ALA A 907 4.82 28.02 -32.21
CA ALA A 907 4.99 26.72 -31.53
C ALA A 907 5.70 26.88 -30.16
N ASP A 908 5.34 26.01 -29.25
CA ASP A 908 5.92 25.88 -27.89
C ASP A 908 7.44 25.58 -27.95
N GLY A 909 8.22 26.26 -27.09
CA GLY A 909 9.58 25.83 -26.76
C GLY A 909 10.67 26.91 -26.79
N ALA A 910 10.36 28.22 -26.98
CA ALA A 910 11.37 29.26 -26.94
C ALA A 910 11.53 29.86 -25.53
N VAL A 911 12.73 29.74 -24.97
CA VAL A 911 13.15 30.45 -23.74
C VAL A 911 13.00 31.94 -23.96
N LEU A 912 12.00 32.55 -23.35
CA LEU A 912 11.76 33.98 -23.40
C LEU A 912 12.84 34.74 -22.62
N PRO A 913 13.33 35.89 -23.11
CA PRO A 913 14.29 36.72 -22.38
C PRO A 913 13.66 37.23 -21.08
N LYS A 914 14.46 37.36 -20.02
CA LYS A 914 14.02 37.92 -18.72
C LYS A 914 13.48 39.35 -18.91
N VAL A 915 12.17 39.49 -18.80
CA VAL A 915 11.46 40.77 -18.97
C VAL A 915 10.93 41.23 -17.63
N SER A 916 11.02 42.56 -17.36
CA SER A 916 10.47 43.11 -16.11
C SER A 916 8.93 43.09 -16.13
N ARG A 917 8.32 42.97 -14.96
CA ARG A 917 6.85 42.88 -14.78
C ARG A 917 6.04 44.01 -15.43
N ASN A 918 6.65 45.19 -15.61
CA ASN A 918 6.00 46.36 -16.17
C ASN A 918 6.32 46.61 -17.66
N ASP A 919 7.21 45.82 -18.26
CA ASP A 919 7.59 45.99 -19.68
C ASP A 919 6.52 45.43 -20.62
N PRO A 920 6.47 45.84 -21.89
CA PRO A 920 5.57 45.26 -22.87
C PRO A 920 5.83 43.77 -23.05
N CYS A 921 4.77 42.96 -23.13
CA CYS A 921 4.89 41.52 -23.27
C CYS A 921 5.54 41.16 -24.62
N PRO A 922 6.56 40.32 -24.66
CA PRO A 922 7.25 39.90 -25.89
C PRO A 922 6.35 39.20 -26.94
N CYS A 923 5.14 38.77 -26.56
CA CYS A 923 4.18 38.16 -27.47
C CYS A 923 3.51 39.12 -28.44
N GLY A 924 3.84 40.42 -28.42
CA GLY A 924 3.28 41.45 -29.32
C GLY A 924 1.84 41.90 -29.02
N SER A 925 1.26 41.49 -27.87
CA SER A 925 -0.12 41.80 -27.48
C SER A 925 -0.36 43.28 -27.07
N GLY A 926 0.67 44.10 -26.99
CA GLY A 926 0.59 45.51 -26.54
C GLY A 926 0.29 45.69 -25.04
N LYS A 927 0.08 44.59 -24.30
CA LYS A 927 -0.16 44.61 -22.83
C LYS A 927 1.15 44.47 -22.07
N LYS A 928 1.19 44.99 -20.81
CA LYS A 928 2.33 44.78 -19.91
C LYS A 928 2.47 43.30 -19.55
N TYR A 929 3.72 42.82 -19.34
CA TYR A 929 3.99 41.40 -19.05
C TYR A 929 3.14 40.85 -17.91
N LYS A 930 2.95 41.58 -16.80
CA LYS A 930 2.08 41.22 -15.66
C LYS A 930 0.57 41.13 -16.00
N GLN A 931 0.15 41.65 -17.14
CA GLN A 931 -1.26 41.64 -17.60
C GLN A 931 -1.48 40.65 -18.75
N CYS A 932 -0.45 39.88 -19.12
CA CYS A 932 -0.45 38.92 -20.18
C CYS A 932 0.19 37.60 -19.69
N HIS A 933 1.39 37.24 -20.10
CA HIS A 933 2.05 35.98 -19.73
C HIS A 933 2.65 35.94 -18.30
N GLY A 934 2.75 37.05 -17.61
CA GLY A 934 3.18 37.16 -16.22
C GLY A 934 2.03 37.21 -15.18
N GLN A 935 0.83 36.77 -15.54
CA GLN A 935 -0.35 36.81 -14.65
C GLN A 935 -0.40 35.66 -13.65
N LEU A 936 0.41 34.62 -13.83
CA LEU A 936 0.43 33.38 -13.05
C LEU A 936 1.73 33.13 -12.27
N SER A 937 2.56 34.15 -12.07
CA SER A 937 3.78 34.02 -11.24
C SER A 937 3.73 34.89 -10.00
#